data_14b1a06ac0cdea2c149c0ec2d91abb90
#
_entry.id   14b1a06ac0cdea2c149c0ec2d91abb90
#
_cell.length_a   1.000
_cell.length_b   1.000
_cell.length_c   1.000
_cell.angle_alpha   90.00
_cell.angle_beta   90.00
_cell.angle_gamma   90.00
#
_symmetry.space_group_name_H-M   'P 1'
#
loop_
_entity.id
_entity.type
_entity.pdbx_description
1 polymer ?
#
loop_
_entity_poly.entity_id
_entity_poly.type
_entity_poly.pdbx_seq_one_letter_code
_entity_poly.pdbx_strand_id
1 'polypeptide(L)'
;MQVLGRVRAFGAVVAKVLIYARKLVPMAFMLGCEKVRVDFPTKTVFESVSLGVDEGDRIGIVGRNGDGKSTLLSVMAGMLEPDEGRVLRNGAVRVGVLGQFDKLSDDDTVERAVVGDIPEYEWAGDARIRDIIAGLASDIPWDAKVGTLSGGQRRRVDLVRLLIGDWDILALDEPTNHLDVRAITWLANHLKNRWRTGQGALLVVTHDRWFLDEVCTRMWEVHDRVVEPFEGGFSAYILQRVERDRLAALAEEKRQNALRRELAWLARGPKARGTKPKFRVDAAHELIADVPPLRNELELKRMAMARLGKQVVELKNVTVRFDGKPAPVLDGVDWIIGPGDRYGIVGANGVGKTTLLKVIQGVQAPTSGFVKIGKTVKFAVLSQHLDNLTRFGDDRVRQVISNYTRRMMLDGKEMTPAQLLEKLGFSRADLNEPVCDLSGGQKRRLALMLILLDEPNVLILDEPGNDMDTDMLAAIEELLDAWPGTLLLVTHDRFLMERVTDHQFALVDGHIRHLPRGVDEYLEMSARAPKPVVHAKAPQGAAQADGAKDAAAGDGPQLSGGEIRELKKRMRSCENKTNTLRGKIEQAQADMAAADPSDFEALGKFQQQIDDFQAQIDELDEQWLEAAEALGE
;
A
#
# COMPACT_ATOMS: atom_id res chain seq x y z
N MET A 1 8.76 44.74 -29.13
CA MET A 1 8.06 44.12 -27.98
C MET A 1 6.61 43.67 -28.24
N GLN A 2 5.89 44.21 -29.20
CA GLN A 2 4.49 43.81 -29.50
C GLN A 2 4.35 42.46 -30.26
N VAL A 3 5.37 41.98 -30.98
CA VAL A 3 5.29 40.75 -31.78
C VAL A 3 5.49 39.49 -30.90
N LEU A 4 6.34 39.55 -29.86
CA LEU A 4 6.56 38.46 -28.92
C LEU A 4 5.36 38.16 -27.98
N GLY A 5 4.54 39.19 -27.70
CA GLY A 5 3.30 39.02 -26.93
C GLY A 5 2.19 38.29 -27.70
N ARG A 6 2.13 38.47 -29.03
CA ARG A 6 1.14 37.77 -29.87
C ARG A 6 1.46 36.30 -30.10
N VAL A 7 2.74 35.93 -30.18
CA VAL A 7 3.16 34.51 -30.33
C VAL A 7 2.90 33.70 -29.05
N ARG A 8 3.10 34.30 -27.84
CA ARG A 8 2.74 33.65 -26.57
C ARG A 8 1.23 33.49 -26.38
N ALA A 9 0.44 34.48 -26.79
CA ALA A 9 -1.02 34.40 -26.74
C ALA A 9 -1.56 33.32 -27.69
N PHE A 10 -0.98 33.21 -28.90
CA PHE A 10 -1.36 32.16 -29.87
C PHE A 10 -0.98 30.75 -29.41
N GLY A 11 0.18 30.58 -28.80
CA GLY A 11 0.61 29.31 -28.19
C GLY A 11 -0.31 28.88 -27.03
N ALA A 12 -0.76 29.83 -26.19
CA ALA A 12 -1.68 29.54 -25.10
C ALA A 12 -3.10 29.18 -25.59
N VAL A 13 -3.55 29.79 -26.68
CA VAL A 13 -4.84 29.49 -27.32
C VAL A 13 -4.77 28.13 -28.03
N VAL A 14 -3.70 27.84 -28.76
CA VAL A 14 -3.49 26.54 -29.41
C VAL A 14 -3.34 25.41 -28.35
N ALA A 15 -2.65 25.66 -27.24
CA ALA A 15 -2.58 24.69 -26.14
C ALA A 15 -3.95 24.47 -25.48
N LYS A 16 -4.74 25.53 -25.26
CA LYS A 16 -6.13 25.40 -24.77
C LYS A 16 -7.05 24.71 -25.78
N VAL A 17 -6.92 24.99 -27.07
CA VAL A 17 -7.70 24.31 -28.13
C VAL A 17 -7.28 22.84 -28.26
N LEU A 18 -6.00 22.50 -28.11
CA LEU A 18 -5.53 21.11 -28.07
C LEU A 18 -5.97 20.37 -26.82
N ILE A 19 -6.02 21.04 -25.67
CA ILE A 19 -6.57 20.48 -24.42
C ILE A 19 -8.09 20.29 -24.55
N TYR A 20 -8.81 21.23 -25.20
CA TYR A 20 -10.24 21.10 -25.49
C TYR A 20 -10.53 20.04 -26.58
N ALA A 21 -9.69 19.95 -27.61
CA ALA A 21 -9.81 18.95 -28.67
C ALA A 21 -9.51 17.51 -28.16
N ARG A 22 -8.63 17.37 -27.14
CA ARG A 22 -8.40 16.09 -26.46
C ARG A 22 -9.60 15.67 -25.57
N LYS A 23 -10.47 16.61 -25.18
CA LYS A 23 -11.74 16.35 -24.46
C LYS A 23 -12.91 15.98 -25.39
N LEU A 24 -12.72 15.92 -26.70
CA LEU A 24 -13.76 15.69 -27.71
C LEU A 24 -13.65 14.37 -28.46
N VAL A 25 -12.89 13.39 -27.93
CA VAL A 25 -13.18 12.00 -28.28
C VAL A 25 -14.36 11.63 -27.38
N PRO A 26 -15.56 11.34 -27.90
CA PRO A 26 -16.67 10.87 -27.07
C PRO A 26 -16.25 9.51 -26.50
N MET A 27 -15.83 9.51 -25.24
CA MET A 27 -15.63 8.26 -24.50
C MET A 27 -16.99 7.58 -24.45
N ALA A 28 -17.04 6.34 -24.88
CA ALA A 28 -18.31 5.62 -24.91
C ALA A 28 -18.78 5.34 -23.49
N PHE A 29 -19.99 5.79 -23.15
CA PHE A 29 -20.64 5.48 -21.89
C PHE A 29 -20.80 3.96 -21.74
N MET A 30 -20.32 3.40 -20.63
CA MET A 30 -20.37 1.97 -20.34
C MET A 30 -21.38 1.63 -19.26
N LEU A 31 -21.34 2.35 -18.13
CA LEU A 31 -22.11 2.06 -16.93
C LEU A 31 -22.35 3.35 -16.14
N GLY A 32 -23.49 3.47 -15.50
CA GLY A 32 -23.75 4.60 -14.61
C GLY A 32 -24.96 4.39 -13.73
N CYS A 33 -25.19 5.31 -12.83
CA CYS A 33 -26.38 5.36 -12.00
C CYS A 33 -26.95 6.77 -11.95
N GLU A 34 -28.27 6.87 -11.84
CA GLU A 34 -29.01 8.14 -11.76
C GLU A 34 -29.88 8.15 -10.51
N LYS A 35 -29.64 9.14 -9.65
CA LYS A 35 -30.41 9.43 -8.43
C LYS A 35 -30.62 8.18 -7.55
N VAL A 36 -29.61 7.37 -7.44
CA VAL A 36 -29.66 6.12 -6.68
C VAL A 36 -29.76 6.44 -5.19
N ARG A 37 -30.75 5.80 -4.55
CA ARG A 37 -30.95 5.74 -3.12
C ARG A 37 -30.85 4.29 -2.65
N VAL A 38 -30.19 4.07 -1.51
CA VAL A 38 -30.08 2.75 -0.88
C VAL A 38 -30.31 2.90 0.61
N ASP A 39 -31.36 2.21 1.09
CA ASP A 39 -31.76 2.18 2.49
C ASP A 39 -31.62 0.76 3.06
N PHE A 40 -30.90 0.62 4.16
CA PHE A 40 -30.95 -0.58 4.98
C PHE A 40 -31.83 -0.34 6.21
N PRO A 41 -32.36 -1.36 6.88
CA PRO A 41 -33.28 -1.18 8.01
C PRO A 41 -32.75 -0.28 9.13
N THR A 42 -31.44 -0.17 9.26
CA THR A 42 -30.78 0.60 10.32
C THR A 42 -30.14 1.90 9.84
N LYS A 43 -29.94 2.07 8.51
CA LYS A 43 -29.16 3.21 7.98
C LYS A 43 -29.45 3.46 6.52
N THR A 44 -29.70 4.72 6.13
CA THR A 44 -29.60 5.18 4.74
C THR A 44 -28.14 5.26 4.34
N VAL A 45 -27.73 4.55 3.29
CA VAL A 45 -26.35 4.52 2.79
C VAL A 45 -26.16 5.58 1.73
N PHE A 46 -27.11 5.74 0.80
CA PHE A 46 -27.08 6.78 -0.24
C PHE A 46 -28.43 7.49 -0.33
N GLU A 47 -28.39 8.83 -0.50
CA GLU A 47 -29.62 9.63 -0.62
C GLU A 47 -29.99 9.91 -2.08
N SER A 48 -29.01 10.30 -2.91
CA SER A 48 -29.26 10.59 -4.34
C SER A 48 -27.92 10.64 -5.08
N VAL A 49 -27.40 9.50 -5.48
CA VAL A 49 -26.10 9.38 -6.13
C VAL A 49 -26.27 9.25 -7.63
N SER A 50 -25.55 10.05 -8.41
CA SER A 50 -25.50 9.99 -9.87
C SER A 50 -24.05 9.97 -10.33
N LEU A 51 -23.62 8.90 -11.00
CA LEU A 51 -22.24 8.67 -11.43
C LEU A 51 -22.22 8.03 -12.81
N GLY A 52 -21.13 8.24 -13.55
CA GLY A 52 -20.92 7.62 -14.84
C GLY A 52 -19.52 7.01 -14.94
N VAL A 53 -19.41 5.91 -15.66
CA VAL A 53 -18.17 5.22 -16.02
C VAL A 53 -18.09 5.17 -17.53
N ASP A 54 -17.06 5.77 -18.06
CA ASP A 54 -16.79 5.82 -19.48
C ASP A 54 -15.67 4.82 -19.85
N GLU A 55 -15.56 4.55 -21.14
CA GLU A 55 -14.49 3.71 -21.66
C GLU A 55 -13.12 4.32 -21.37
N GLY A 56 -12.21 3.52 -20.81
CA GLY A 56 -10.88 3.96 -20.40
C GLY A 56 -10.78 4.41 -18.94
N ASP A 57 -11.88 4.50 -18.20
CA ASP A 57 -11.86 4.93 -16.81
C ASP A 57 -11.19 3.92 -15.89
N ARG A 58 -10.39 4.44 -14.94
CA ARG A 58 -9.74 3.69 -13.87
C ARG A 58 -10.07 4.39 -12.55
N ILE A 59 -11.10 3.92 -11.87
CA ILE A 59 -11.73 4.61 -10.74
C ILE A 59 -11.41 3.88 -9.45
N GLY A 60 -10.75 4.56 -8.51
CA GLY A 60 -10.57 4.11 -7.13
C GLY A 60 -11.70 4.63 -6.24
N ILE A 61 -12.32 3.75 -5.46
CA ILE A 61 -13.40 4.10 -4.54
C ILE A 61 -12.83 4.10 -3.12
N VAL A 62 -12.85 5.26 -2.48
CA VAL A 62 -12.30 5.49 -1.13
C VAL A 62 -13.35 6.04 -0.18
N GLY A 63 -13.09 5.99 1.12
CA GLY A 63 -13.99 6.47 2.17
C GLY A 63 -13.84 5.61 3.42
N ARG A 64 -14.52 6.00 4.51
CA ARG A 64 -14.45 5.29 5.78
C ARG A 64 -15.12 3.92 5.70
N ASN A 65 -14.73 3.04 6.60
CA ASN A 65 -15.39 1.74 6.73
C ASN A 65 -16.85 1.92 7.18
N GLY A 66 -17.76 1.30 6.45
CA GLY A 66 -19.20 1.42 6.68
C GLY A 66 -19.90 2.55 5.91
N ASP A 67 -19.20 3.39 5.13
CA ASP A 67 -19.82 4.45 4.32
C ASP A 67 -20.52 3.95 3.05
N GLY A 68 -20.33 2.66 2.71
CA GLY A 68 -21.06 2.05 1.60
C GLY A 68 -20.24 1.81 0.33
N LYS A 69 -18.90 1.78 0.39
CA LYS A 69 -18.04 1.52 -0.78
C LYS A 69 -18.40 0.24 -1.53
N SER A 70 -18.48 -0.89 -0.81
CA SER A 70 -18.88 -2.19 -1.38
C SER A 70 -20.34 -2.21 -1.84
N THR A 71 -21.21 -1.43 -1.17
CA THR A 71 -22.60 -1.24 -1.58
C THR A 71 -22.68 -0.51 -2.91
N LEU A 72 -21.91 0.59 -3.07
CA LEU A 72 -21.81 1.32 -4.34
C LEU A 72 -21.34 0.41 -5.47
N LEU A 73 -20.27 -0.36 -5.23
CA LEU A 73 -19.74 -1.31 -6.20
C LEU A 73 -20.80 -2.35 -6.60
N SER A 74 -21.54 -2.89 -5.62
CA SER A 74 -22.62 -3.88 -5.84
C SER A 74 -23.77 -3.31 -6.63
N VAL A 75 -24.19 -2.07 -6.37
CA VAL A 75 -25.23 -1.38 -7.13
C VAL A 75 -24.78 -1.14 -8.57
N MET A 76 -23.58 -0.59 -8.76
CA MET A 76 -23.01 -0.35 -10.09
C MET A 76 -22.86 -1.64 -10.89
N ALA A 77 -22.47 -2.73 -10.24
CA ALA A 77 -22.35 -4.05 -10.87
C ALA A 77 -23.70 -4.73 -11.15
N GLY A 78 -24.81 -4.17 -10.66
CA GLY A 78 -26.16 -4.75 -10.81
C GLY A 78 -26.40 -5.97 -9.92
N MET A 79 -25.62 -6.13 -8.85
CA MET A 79 -25.82 -7.19 -7.85
C MET A 79 -26.79 -6.79 -6.73
N LEU A 80 -26.98 -5.49 -6.54
CA LEU A 80 -27.93 -4.91 -5.59
C LEU A 80 -28.82 -3.92 -6.33
N GLU A 81 -30.14 -4.11 -6.23
CA GLU A 81 -31.11 -3.15 -6.77
C GLU A 81 -31.22 -1.96 -5.80
N PRO A 82 -31.20 -0.72 -6.29
CA PRO A 82 -31.42 0.44 -5.46
C PRO A 82 -32.89 0.61 -5.10
N ASP A 83 -33.19 1.22 -3.94
CA ASP A 83 -34.57 1.51 -3.50
C ASP A 83 -35.22 2.59 -4.37
N GLU A 84 -34.43 3.60 -4.81
CA GLU A 84 -34.86 4.63 -5.75
C GLU A 84 -33.74 4.90 -6.79
N GLY A 85 -34.15 5.45 -7.93
CA GLY A 85 -33.23 5.73 -9.03
C GLY A 85 -33.08 4.52 -9.96
N ARG A 86 -32.03 4.50 -10.76
CA ARG A 86 -31.78 3.42 -11.72
C ARG A 86 -30.30 3.28 -12.05
N VAL A 87 -29.90 2.07 -12.39
CA VAL A 87 -28.60 1.76 -12.96
C VAL A 87 -28.75 1.67 -14.49
N LEU A 88 -27.89 2.38 -15.20
CA LEU A 88 -27.82 2.41 -16.65
C LEU A 88 -26.61 1.62 -17.10
N ARG A 89 -26.82 0.61 -17.92
CA ARG A 89 -25.75 -0.21 -18.48
C ARG A 89 -25.91 -0.30 -19.99
N ASN A 90 -24.84 -0.06 -20.71
CA ASN A 90 -24.81 -0.34 -22.13
C ASN A 90 -24.97 -1.87 -22.35
N GLY A 91 -25.97 -2.30 -23.12
CA GLY A 91 -26.38 -3.69 -23.21
C GLY A 91 -25.32 -4.69 -23.67
N ALA A 92 -24.26 -4.23 -24.33
CA ALA A 92 -23.15 -5.07 -24.79
C ALA A 92 -22.04 -5.27 -23.76
N VAL A 93 -22.03 -4.48 -22.66
CA VAL A 93 -20.92 -4.45 -21.69
C VAL A 93 -20.97 -5.65 -20.73
N ARG A 94 -19.88 -6.38 -20.63
CA ARG A 94 -19.69 -7.48 -19.68
C ARG A 94 -18.95 -6.98 -18.44
N VAL A 95 -19.55 -7.17 -17.26
CA VAL A 95 -18.98 -6.74 -15.97
C VAL A 95 -18.50 -7.96 -15.20
N GLY A 96 -17.22 -8.03 -14.93
CA GLY A 96 -16.62 -9.00 -14.02
C GLY A 96 -16.53 -8.42 -12.60
N VAL A 97 -16.96 -9.19 -11.60
CA VAL A 97 -17.07 -8.71 -10.22
C VAL A 97 -16.31 -9.64 -9.26
N LEU A 98 -15.39 -9.06 -8.48
CA LEU A 98 -14.83 -9.66 -7.28
C LEU A 98 -15.58 -9.08 -6.07
N GLY A 99 -16.53 -9.83 -5.50
CA GLY A 99 -17.28 -9.40 -4.31
C GLY A 99 -16.54 -9.73 -3.00
N GLN A 100 -17.12 -9.43 -1.85
CA GLN A 100 -16.52 -9.77 -0.54
C GLN A 100 -16.47 -11.28 -0.27
N PHE A 101 -17.44 -12.03 -0.80
CA PHE A 101 -17.52 -13.49 -0.67
C PHE A 101 -17.24 -14.13 -2.02
N ASP A 102 -16.45 -15.20 -2.01
CA ASP A 102 -16.22 -16.00 -3.20
C ASP A 102 -17.44 -16.87 -3.54
N LYS A 103 -17.50 -17.32 -4.78
CA LYS A 103 -18.55 -18.22 -5.30
C LYS A 103 -17.96 -19.59 -5.66
N LEU A 104 -16.84 -19.96 -5.03
CA LEU A 104 -16.14 -21.21 -5.30
C LEU A 104 -16.82 -22.37 -4.56
N SER A 105 -16.88 -23.52 -5.20
CA SER A 105 -17.35 -24.76 -4.59
C SER A 105 -16.23 -25.42 -3.80
N ASP A 106 -16.52 -25.85 -2.57
CA ASP A 106 -15.54 -26.51 -1.68
C ASP A 106 -15.05 -27.86 -2.21
N ASP A 107 -15.87 -28.53 -3.03
CA ASP A 107 -15.59 -29.83 -3.59
C ASP A 107 -14.73 -29.80 -4.86
N ASP A 108 -14.66 -28.64 -5.51
CA ASP A 108 -13.86 -28.48 -6.73
C ASP A 108 -12.36 -28.45 -6.43
N THR A 109 -11.55 -28.90 -7.38
CA THR A 109 -10.10 -28.66 -7.36
C THR A 109 -9.80 -27.21 -7.74
N VAL A 110 -8.65 -26.70 -7.35
CA VAL A 110 -8.17 -25.37 -7.75
C VAL A 110 -8.17 -25.22 -9.27
N GLU A 111 -7.68 -26.23 -9.99
CA GLU A 111 -7.70 -26.25 -11.45
C GLU A 111 -9.12 -26.03 -11.99
N ARG A 112 -10.09 -26.86 -11.54
CA ARG A 112 -11.46 -26.75 -12.02
C ARG A 112 -12.12 -25.43 -11.64
N ALA A 113 -11.83 -24.92 -10.45
CA ALA A 113 -12.34 -23.62 -9.99
C ALA A 113 -11.80 -22.44 -10.83
N VAL A 114 -10.56 -22.52 -11.32
CA VAL A 114 -9.88 -21.46 -12.08
C VAL A 114 -10.20 -21.51 -13.55
N VAL A 115 -10.00 -22.65 -14.20
CA VAL A 115 -10.12 -22.80 -15.68
C VAL A 115 -11.39 -23.52 -16.11
N GLY A 116 -12.19 -24.03 -15.16
CA GLY A 116 -13.41 -24.75 -15.45
C GLY A 116 -13.14 -26.06 -16.21
N ASP A 117 -13.92 -26.28 -17.27
CA ASP A 117 -13.79 -27.46 -18.13
C ASP A 117 -12.89 -27.20 -19.36
N ILE A 118 -12.10 -26.10 -19.38
CA ILE A 118 -11.17 -25.80 -20.47
C ILE A 118 -10.05 -26.86 -20.47
N PRO A 119 -9.80 -27.54 -21.61
CA PRO A 119 -8.75 -28.56 -21.69
C PRO A 119 -7.35 -27.99 -21.38
N GLU A 120 -6.50 -28.78 -20.75
CA GLU A 120 -5.16 -28.38 -20.32
C GLU A 120 -4.31 -27.80 -21.49
N TYR A 121 -4.38 -28.42 -22.67
CA TYR A 121 -3.63 -27.96 -23.84
C TYR A 121 -4.06 -26.56 -24.34
N GLU A 122 -5.29 -26.13 -24.05
CA GLU A 122 -5.83 -24.85 -24.46
C GLU A 122 -5.41 -23.75 -23.47
N TRP A 123 -5.67 -23.92 -22.16
CA TRP A 123 -5.29 -22.92 -21.18
C TRP A 123 -3.78 -22.85 -20.95
N ALA A 124 -3.06 -23.99 -20.99
CA ALA A 124 -1.62 -24.01 -20.85
C ALA A 124 -0.89 -23.44 -22.11
N GLY A 125 -1.57 -23.39 -23.25
CA GLY A 125 -1.11 -22.70 -24.46
C GLY A 125 -1.21 -21.17 -24.37
N ASP A 126 -2.13 -20.65 -23.58
CA ASP A 126 -2.36 -19.19 -23.45
C ASP A 126 -1.35 -18.56 -22.48
N ALA A 127 -0.48 -17.70 -23.03
CA ALA A 127 0.54 -16.99 -22.25
C ALA A 127 -0.08 -16.07 -21.18
N ARG A 128 -1.26 -15.47 -21.47
CA ARG A 128 -1.99 -14.61 -20.54
C ARG A 128 -2.46 -15.39 -19.31
N ILE A 129 -3.06 -16.56 -19.52
CA ILE A 129 -3.56 -17.42 -18.42
C ILE A 129 -2.38 -17.88 -17.56
N ARG A 130 -1.29 -18.32 -18.18
CA ARG A 130 -0.08 -18.73 -17.42
C ARG A 130 0.52 -17.59 -16.59
N ASP A 131 0.57 -16.37 -17.15
CA ASP A 131 1.09 -15.20 -16.42
C ASP A 131 0.21 -14.83 -15.23
N ILE A 132 -1.13 -14.90 -15.36
CA ILE A 132 -2.08 -14.67 -14.26
C ILE A 132 -1.87 -15.70 -13.14
N ILE A 133 -1.76 -16.97 -13.49
CA ILE A 133 -1.57 -18.06 -12.53
C ILE A 133 -0.20 -17.91 -11.83
N ALA A 134 0.86 -17.66 -12.58
CA ALA A 134 2.21 -17.46 -12.03
C ALA A 134 2.29 -16.23 -11.12
N GLY A 135 1.53 -15.18 -11.43
CA GLY A 135 1.52 -13.94 -10.64
C GLY A 135 0.80 -14.05 -9.30
N LEU A 136 -0.26 -14.86 -9.21
CA LEU A 136 -1.16 -14.86 -8.06
C LEU A 136 -1.32 -16.20 -7.34
N ALA A 137 -1.09 -17.33 -8.02
CA ALA A 137 -1.41 -18.67 -7.50
C ALA A 137 -0.27 -19.68 -7.65
N SER A 138 0.96 -19.25 -7.86
CA SER A 138 2.13 -20.14 -8.09
C SER A 138 2.47 -21.05 -6.91
N ASP A 139 2.05 -20.68 -5.70
CA ASP A 139 2.26 -21.44 -4.44
C ASP A 139 1.07 -22.32 -4.06
N ILE A 140 -0.01 -22.31 -4.86
CA ILE A 140 -1.23 -23.08 -4.57
C ILE A 140 -1.23 -24.35 -5.41
N PRO A 141 -1.30 -25.56 -4.77
CA PRO A 141 -1.37 -26.81 -5.52
C PRO A 141 -2.66 -26.91 -6.35
N TRP A 142 -2.52 -27.24 -7.63
CA TRP A 142 -3.64 -27.29 -8.58
C TRP A 142 -4.66 -28.38 -8.28
N ASP A 143 -4.19 -29.50 -7.73
CA ASP A 143 -4.99 -30.66 -7.35
C ASP A 143 -5.63 -30.54 -5.95
N ALA A 144 -5.28 -29.48 -5.20
CA ALA A 144 -5.89 -29.23 -3.89
C ALA A 144 -7.38 -28.92 -4.03
N LYS A 145 -8.18 -29.40 -3.08
CA LYS A 145 -9.61 -29.00 -2.99
C LYS A 145 -9.72 -27.59 -2.44
N VAL A 146 -10.63 -26.80 -3.02
CA VAL A 146 -10.90 -25.42 -2.61
C VAL A 146 -11.28 -25.33 -1.13
N GLY A 147 -12.03 -26.29 -0.61
CA GLY A 147 -12.41 -26.34 0.81
C GLY A 147 -11.24 -26.55 1.79
N THR A 148 -10.05 -26.97 1.31
CA THR A 148 -8.86 -27.11 2.16
C THR A 148 -7.95 -25.88 2.17
N LEU A 149 -8.26 -24.88 1.34
CA LEU A 149 -7.49 -23.65 1.21
C LEU A 149 -7.74 -22.71 2.39
N SER A 150 -6.70 -21.95 2.75
CA SER A 150 -6.89 -20.80 3.65
C SER A 150 -7.76 -19.73 2.97
N GLY A 151 -8.43 -18.88 3.77
CA GLY A 151 -9.26 -17.80 3.22
C GLY A 151 -8.52 -16.91 2.22
N GLY A 152 -7.24 -16.59 2.49
CA GLY A 152 -6.41 -15.81 1.58
C GLY A 152 -6.07 -16.54 0.28
N GLN A 153 -5.78 -17.86 0.33
CA GLN A 153 -5.57 -18.67 -0.87
C GLN A 153 -6.84 -18.76 -1.70
N ARG A 154 -7.98 -19.01 -1.05
CA ARG A 154 -9.29 -19.07 -1.69
C ARG A 154 -9.62 -17.75 -2.41
N ARG A 155 -9.34 -16.61 -1.76
CA ARG A 155 -9.52 -15.28 -2.35
C ARG A 155 -8.65 -15.07 -3.58
N ARG A 156 -7.40 -15.53 -3.56
CA ARG A 156 -6.49 -15.48 -4.71
C ARG A 156 -6.98 -16.34 -5.88
N VAL A 157 -7.49 -17.53 -5.60
CA VAL A 157 -8.09 -18.42 -6.62
C VAL A 157 -9.28 -17.75 -7.29
N ASP A 158 -10.18 -17.11 -6.54
CA ASP A 158 -11.33 -16.37 -7.10
C ASP A 158 -10.90 -15.18 -7.95
N LEU A 159 -9.87 -14.44 -7.51
CA LEU A 159 -9.28 -13.35 -8.30
C LEU A 159 -8.66 -13.86 -9.61
N VAL A 160 -7.91 -14.97 -9.57
CA VAL A 160 -7.33 -15.60 -10.78
C VAL A 160 -8.42 -16.00 -11.75
N ARG A 161 -9.47 -16.69 -11.28
CA ARG A 161 -10.64 -17.07 -12.08
C ARG A 161 -11.28 -15.87 -12.77
N LEU A 162 -11.45 -14.76 -12.03
CA LEU A 162 -12.02 -13.54 -12.57
C LEU A 162 -11.11 -12.92 -13.66
N LEU A 163 -9.79 -12.84 -13.40
CA LEU A 163 -8.86 -12.19 -14.32
C LEU A 163 -8.67 -12.97 -15.63
N ILE A 164 -8.87 -14.27 -15.65
CA ILE A 164 -8.83 -15.09 -16.87
C ILE A 164 -9.98 -14.73 -17.81
N GLY A 165 -11.14 -14.37 -17.29
CA GLY A 165 -12.32 -14.02 -18.09
C GLY A 165 -12.13 -12.74 -18.91
N ASP A 166 -12.90 -12.62 -19.99
CA ASP A 166 -12.92 -11.42 -20.83
C ASP A 166 -14.03 -10.49 -20.38
N TRP A 167 -13.64 -9.38 -19.78
CA TRP A 167 -14.54 -8.37 -19.21
C TRP A 167 -14.26 -7.01 -19.82
N ASP A 168 -15.33 -6.26 -20.08
CA ASP A 168 -15.26 -4.87 -20.52
C ASP A 168 -15.10 -3.93 -19.32
N ILE A 169 -15.71 -4.31 -18.17
CA ILE A 169 -15.53 -3.63 -16.89
C ILE A 169 -15.10 -4.65 -15.84
N LEU A 170 -14.11 -4.32 -15.01
CA LEU A 170 -13.82 -5.03 -13.79
C LEU A 170 -14.22 -4.20 -12.56
N ALA A 171 -14.99 -4.81 -11.67
CA ALA A 171 -15.39 -4.27 -10.38
C ALA A 171 -14.75 -5.12 -9.27
N LEU A 172 -13.76 -4.57 -8.57
CA LEU A 172 -12.94 -5.30 -7.61
C LEU A 172 -13.13 -4.73 -6.20
N ASP A 173 -13.58 -5.57 -5.27
CA ASP A 173 -13.72 -5.20 -3.85
C ASP A 173 -12.58 -5.80 -3.05
N GLU A 174 -11.68 -4.95 -2.54
CA GLU A 174 -10.48 -5.29 -1.77
C GLU A 174 -9.61 -6.40 -2.42
N PRO A 175 -9.17 -6.20 -3.68
CA PRO A 175 -8.39 -7.22 -4.39
C PRO A 175 -6.97 -7.38 -3.87
N THR A 176 -6.46 -6.42 -3.11
CA THR A 176 -5.09 -6.41 -2.55
C THR A 176 -4.98 -7.13 -1.22
N ASN A 177 -6.11 -7.41 -0.54
CA ASN A 177 -6.11 -8.11 0.73
C ASN A 177 -5.52 -9.52 0.59
N HIS A 178 -4.67 -9.90 1.54
CA HIS A 178 -3.95 -11.17 1.59
C HIS A 178 -2.93 -11.41 0.46
N LEU A 179 -2.64 -10.38 -0.37
CA LEU A 179 -1.57 -10.41 -1.34
C LEU A 179 -0.27 -9.90 -0.71
N ASP A 180 0.84 -10.49 -1.09
CA ASP A 180 2.16 -9.92 -0.77
C ASP A 180 2.54 -8.80 -1.76
N VAL A 181 3.58 -8.04 -1.44
CA VAL A 181 4.02 -6.88 -2.24
C VAL A 181 4.29 -7.25 -3.71
N ARG A 182 4.77 -8.46 -3.99
CA ARG A 182 5.02 -8.93 -5.36
C ARG A 182 3.71 -9.13 -6.11
N ALA A 183 2.76 -9.83 -5.48
CA ALA A 183 1.45 -10.09 -6.07
C ALA A 183 0.65 -8.79 -6.28
N ILE A 184 0.73 -7.82 -5.35
CA ILE A 184 0.13 -6.49 -5.49
C ILE A 184 0.74 -5.75 -6.68
N THR A 185 2.08 -5.75 -6.80
CA THR A 185 2.78 -5.09 -7.91
C THR A 185 2.45 -5.75 -9.24
N TRP A 186 2.42 -7.08 -9.28
CA TRP A 186 2.03 -7.82 -10.48
C TRP A 186 0.58 -7.48 -10.88
N LEU A 187 -0.36 -7.46 -9.91
CA LEU A 187 -1.76 -7.13 -10.16
C LEU A 187 -1.93 -5.70 -10.70
N ALA A 188 -1.22 -4.73 -10.12
CA ALA A 188 -1.22 -3.36 -10.61
C ALA A 188 -0.76 -3.27 -12.07
N ASN A 189 0.36 -3.91 -12.41
CA ASN A 189 0.87 -3.95 -13.77
C ASN A 189 -0.07 -4.69 -14.73
N HIS A 190 -0.66 -5.80 -14.30
CA HIS A 190 -1.64 -6.54 -15.10
C HIS A 190 -2.87 -5.68 -15.42
N LEU A 191 -3.44 -4.99 -14.45
CA LEU A 191 -4.64 -4.15 -14.65
C LEU A 191 -4.35 -2.92 -15.51
N LYS A 192 -3.16 -2.30 -15.39
CA LYS A 192 -2.72 -1.21 -16.27
C LYS A 192 -2.67 -1.63 -17.73
N ASN A 193 -2.20 -2.84 -18.00
CA ASN A 193 -1.94 -3.34 -19.33
C ASN A 193 -3.06 -4.26 -19.87
N ARG A 194 -4.11 -4.51 -19.10
CA ARG A 194 -5.20 -5.43 -19.48
C ARG A 194 -5.94 -5.02 -20.73
N TRP A 195 -6.19 -3.74 -20.89
CA TRP A 195 -6.88 -3.18 -22.04
C TRP A 195 -5.98 -2.20 -22.79
N ARG A 196 -6.25 -1.98 -24.05
CA ARG A 196 -5.58 -0.93 -24.82
C ARG A 196 -5.95 0.44 -24.24
N THR A 197 -5.08 1.42 -24.45
CA THR A 197 -5.32 2.80 -23.98
C THR A 197 -6.69 3.31 -24.45
N GLY A 198 -7.50 3.77 -23.51
CA GLY A 198 -8.85 4.27 -23.77
C GLY A 198 -9.92 3.18 -23.89
N GLN A 199 -9.62 1.90 -23.62
CA GLN A 199 -10.57 0.80 -23.66
C GLN A 199 -10.78 0.21 -22.27
N GLY A 200 -11.92 -0.46 -22.09
CA GLY A 200 -12.34 -1.11 -20.85
C GLY A 200 -12.45 -0.13 -19.68
N ALA A 201 -12.96 -0.58 -18.56
CA ALA A 201 -13.02 0.24 -17.34
C ALA A 201 -12.72 -0.59 -16.08
N LEU A 202 -12.23 0.11 -15.04
CA LEU A 202 -11.94 -0.48 -13.74
C LEU A 202 -12.62 0.32 -12.65
N LEU A 203 -13.33 -0.37 -11.77
CA LEU A 203 -13.81 0.13 -10.48
C LEU A 203 -13.11 -0.68 -9.40
N VAL A 204 -12.39 -0.05 -8.49
CA VAL A 204 -11.70 -0.76 -7.43
C VAL A 204 -11.92 -0.09 -6.08
N VAL A 205 -12.34 -0.89 -5.11
CA VAL A 205 -12.37 -0.53 -3.69
C VAL A 205 -11.13 -1.15 -3.07
N THR A 206 -10.23 -0.36 -2.53
CA THR A 206 -9.09 -0.85 -1.76
C THR A 206 -8.54 0.24 -0.84
N HIS A 207 -7.85 -0.19 0.20
CA HIS A 207 -7.13 0.68 1.13
C HIS A 207 -5.62 0.77 0.82
N ASP A 208 -5.15 0.03 -0.17
CA ASP A 208 -3.77 0.11 -0.66
C ASP A 208 -3.55 1.37 -1.47
N ARG A 209 -2.95 2.36 -0.83
CA ARG A 209 -2.73 3.71 -1.39
C ARG A 209 -1.77 3.69 -2.59
N TRP A 210 -0.72 2.87 -2.52
CA TRP A 210 0.22 2.71 -3.62
C TRP A 210 -0.47 2.13 -4.85
N PHE A 211 -1.29 1.09 -4.65
CA PHE A 211 -2.05 0.47 -5.73
C PHE A 211 -3.04 1.46 -6.38
N LEU A 212 -3.75 2.26 -5.57
CA LEU A 212 -4.65 3.29 -6.06
C LEU A 212 -3.92 4.34 -6.90
N ASP A 213 -2.76 4.79 -6.44
CA ASP A 213 -1.97 5.82 -7.15
C ASP A 213 -1.39 5.29 -8.46
N GLU A 214 -0.99 4.02 -8.48
CA GLU A 214 -0.38 3.36 -9.63
C GLU A 214 -1.40 3.00 -10.73
N VAL A 215 -2.64 2.62 -10.35
CA VAL A 215 -3.63 2.06 -11.28
C VAL A 215 -4.73 3.04 -11.62
N CYS A 216 -5.18 3.88 -10.67
CA CYS A 216 -6.36 4.72 -10.84
C CYS A 216 -6.02 6.10 -11.41
N THR A 217 -6.89 6.60 -12.30
CA THR A 217 -6.81 7.93 -12.89
C THR A 217 -7.88 8.88 -12.35
N ARG A 218 -8.85 8.34 -11.63
CA ARG A 218 -9.93 9.06 -10.96
C ARG A 218 -10.20 8.43 -9.61
N MET A 219 -10.68 9.23 -8.67
CA MET A 219 -11.08 8.77 -7.35
C MET A 219 -12.53 9.16 -7.08
N TRP A 220 -13.30 8.25 -6.45
CA TRP A 220 -14.62 8.52 -5.89
C TRP A 220 -14.54 8.44 -4.37
N GLU A 221 -14.76 9.55 -3.70
CA GLU A 221 -14.85 9.58 -2.23
C GLU A 221 -16.30 9.35 -1.80
N VAL A 222 -16.51 8.31 -1.01
CA VAL A 222 -17.81 7.99 -0.39
C VAL A 222 -17.82 8.55 1.02
N HIS A 223 -18.68 9.51 1.30
CA HIS A 223 -18.85 10.12 2.62
C HIS A 223 -20.25 10.71 2.77
N ASP A 224 -20.76 10.78 3.99
CA ASP A 224 -22.03 11.48 4.32
C ASP A 224 -23.20 11.18 3.37
N ARG A 225 -23.30 9.92 2.90
CA ARG A 225 -24.35 9.40 1.97
C ARG A 225 -24.27 9.95 0.54
N VAL A 226 -23.20 10.62 0.19
CA VAL A 226 -22.91 11.12 -1.15
C VAL A 226 -21.61 10.52 -1.70
N VAL A 227 -21.40 10.67 -2.99
CA VAL A 227 -20.16 10.28 -3.65
C VAL A 227 -19.63 11.47 -4.43
N GLU A 228 -18.41 11.87 -4.13
CA GLU A 228 -17.73 12.97 -4.80
C GLU A 228 -16.62 12.45 -5.72
N PRO A 229 -16.63 12.79 -7.02
CA PRO A 229 -15.57 12.42 -7.95
C PRO A 229 -14.40 13.41 -7.87
N PHE A 230 -13.18 12.87 -7.94
CA PHE A 230 -11.91 13.62 -8.03
C PHE A 230 -11.11 13.13 -9.23
N GLU A 231 -10.43 14.06 -9.88
CA GLU A 231 -9.51 13.76 -10.99
C GLU A 231 -8.09 13.48 -10.46
N GLY A 232 -7.43 12.47 -11.04
CA GLY A 232 -6.09 12.05 -10.68
C GLY A 232 -6.06 10.78 -9.81
N GLY A 233 -4.84 10.32 -9.49
CA GLY A 233 -4.60 9.19 -8.59
C GLY A 233 -4.81 9.56 -7.11
N PHE A 234 -4.45 8.65 -6.22
CA PHE A 234 -4.65 8.83 -4.78
C PHE A 234 -3.90 10.05 -4.21
N SER A 235 -2.66 10.27 -4.63
CA SER A 235 -1.86 11.43 -4.18
C SER A 235 -2.52 12.76 -4.58
N ALA A 236 -3.06 12.86 -5.80
CA ALA A 236 -3.78 14.04 -6.26
C ALA A 236 -5.10 14.25 -5.49
N TYR A 237 -5.81 13.16 -5.21
CA TYR A 237 -7.03 13.18 -4.40
C TYR A 237 -6.77 13.74 -2.99
N ILE A 238 -5.72 13.28 -2.30
CA ILE A 238 -5.38 13.77 -0.96
C ILE A 238 -5.14 15.28 -0.95
N LEU A 239 -4.39 15.80 -1.93
CA LEU A 239 -4.15 17.25 -2.04
C LEU A 239 -5.45 18.04 -2.27
N GLN A 240 -6.33 17.55 -3.14
CA GLN A 240 -7.62 18.18 -3.42
C GLN A 240 -8.54 18.12 -2.19
N ARG A 241 -8.57 17.01 -1.47
CA ARG A 241 -9.34 16.83 -0.24
C ARG A 241 -8.90 17.81 0.85
N VAL A 242 -7.59 17.92 1.10
CA VAL A 242 -7.04 18.86 2.10
C VAL A 242 -7.43 20.31 1.76
N GLU A 243 -7.33 20.70 0.49
CA GLU A 243 -7.72 22.07 0.08
C GLU A 243 -9.24 22.30 0.18
N ARG A 244 -10.06 21.30 -0.19
CA ARG A 244 -11.51 21.34 0.01
C ARG A 244 -11.86 21.54 1.49
N ASP A 245 -11.29 20.73 2.37
CA ASP A 245 -11.57 20.78 3.81
C ASP A 245 -11.10 22.11 4.42
N ARG A 246 -9.97 22.65 3.96
CA ARG A 246 -9.49 23.99 4.32
C ARG A 246 -10.47 25.08 3.89
N LEU A 247 -10.95 25.03 2.66
CA LEU A 247 -11.91 26.01 2.13
C LEU A 247 -13.25 25.91 2.88
N ALA A 248 -13.72 24.70 3.19
CA ALA A 248 -14.92 24.47 3.98
C ALA A 248 -14.77 25.04 5.41
N ALA A 249 -13.64 24.81 6.06
CA ALA A 249 -13.35 25.37 7.39
C ALA A 249 -13.35 26.90 7.39
N LEU A 250 -12.73 27.51 6.38
CA LEU A 250 -12.73 28.97 6.21
C LEU A 250 -14.14 29.54 5.94
N ALA A 251 -14.95 28.82 5.15
CA ALA A 251 -16.34 29.20 4.88
C ALA A 251 -17.19 29.13 6.15
N GLU A 252 -17.03 28.05 6.94
CA GLU A 252 -17.72 27.87 8.22
C GLU A 252 -17.30 28.94 9.25
N GLU A 253 -16.01 29.26 9.33
CA GLU A 253 -15.54 30.35 10.20
C GLU A 253 -16.16 31.69 9.81
N LYS A 254 -16.21 32.00 8.51
CA LYS A 254 -16.88 33.21 8.00
C LYS A 254 -18.38 33.20 8.34
N ARG A 255 -19.05 32.06 8.19
CA ARG A 255 -20.46 31.87 8.53
C ARG A 255 -20.70 32.08 10.04
N GLN A 256 -19.89 31.49 10.88
CA GLN A 256 -19.97 31.65 12.34
C GLN A 256 -19.69 33.08 12.77
N ASN A 257 -18.72 33.76 12.15
CA ASN A 257 -18.44 35.15 12.41
C ASN A 257 -19.58 36.09 11.96
N ALA A 258 -20.24 35.79 10.84
CA ALA A 258 -21.44 36.47 10.40
C ALA A 258 -22.59 36.25 11.39
N LEU A 259 -22.85 35.01 11.79
CA LEU A 259 -23.87 34.64 12.77
C LEU A 259 -23.63 35.33 14.12
N ARG A 260 -22.37 35.35 14.61
CA ARG A 260 -21.99 36.07 15.84
C ARG A 260 -22.26 37.58 15.74
N ARG A 261 -22.02 38.19 14.57
CA ARG A 261 -22.34 39.62 14.33
C ARG A 261 -23.84 39.86 14.35
N GLU A 262 -24.64 38.98 13.73
CA GLU A 262 -26.10 39.10 13.73
C GLU A 262 -26.69 38.86 15.14
N LEU A 263 -26.23 37.82 15.86
CA LEU A 263 -26.63 37.57 17.24
C LEU A 263 -26.23 38.74 18.17
N ALA A 264 -25.04 39.30 17.96
CA ALA A 264 -24.60 40.50 18.67
C ALA A 264 -25.41 41.75 18.28
N TRP A 265 -25.92 41.82 17.06
CA TRP A 265 -26.83 42.88 16.61
C TRP A 265 -28.23 42.69 17.22
N LEU A 266 -28.77 41.46 17.20
CA LEU A 266 -30.06 41.13 17.85
C LEU A 266 -30.03 41.31 19.36
N ALA A 267 -28.90 41.01 20.02
CA ALA A 267 -28.70 41.25 21.46
C ALA A 267 -28.53 42.74 21.82
N ARG A 268 -28.32 43.62 20.79
CA ARG A 268 -28.37 45.09 20.99
C ARG A 268 -29.80 45.54 20.86
N GLY A 269 -30.61 45.35 21.91
CA GLY A 269 -31.89 45.99 22.06
C GLY A 269 -31.77 47.54 21.94
N PRO A 270 -32.86 48.26 21.71
CA PRO A 270 -32.83 49.71 21.46
C PRO A 270 -32.12 50.45 22.61
N LYS A 271 -31.27 51.40 22.25
CA LYS A 271 -30.37 52.19 23.08
C LYS A 271 -31.00 52.61 24.42
N ALA A 272 -30.54 52.06 25.54
CA ALA A 272 -30.62 52.68 26.83
C ALA A 272 -29.20 52.88 27.38
N ARG A 273 -28.87 54.05 27.85
CA ARG A 273 -27.58 54.49 28.37
C ARG A 273 -27.14 53.60 29.56
N GLY A 274 -26.00 52.91 29.41
CA GLY A 274 -25.37 52.15 30.51
C GLY A 274 -23.98 51.67 30.12
N THR A 275 -22.97 52.00 30.92
CA THR A 275 -21.54 51.69 30.82
C THR A 275 -21.27 50.18 30.79
N LYS A 276 -20.39 49.73 29.89
CA LYS A 276 -19.96 48.30 29.80
C LYS A 276 -19.17 47.87 31.06
N PRO A 277 -19.42 46.70 31.64
CA PRO A 277 -18.62 46.21 32.75
C PRO A 277 -17.22 45.78 32.27
N LYS A 278 -16.20 46.35 32.91
CA LYS A 278 -14.77 46.18 32.60
C LYS A 278 -14.27 44.73 32.76
N PHE A 279 -14.92 43.92 33.61
CA PHE A 279 -14.50 42.56 33.96
C PHE A 279 -14.63 41.52 32.82
N ARG A 280 -15.42 41.78 31.76
CA ARG A 280 -15.54 40.89 30.61
C ARG A 280 -14.42 41.03 29.58
N VAL A 281 -13.70 42.17 29.61
CA VAL A 281 -12.53 42.41 28.78
C VAL A 281 -11.32 41.74 29.41
N ASP A 282 -11.23 41.76 30.74
CA ASP A 282 -10.12 41.17 31.48
C ASP A 282 -10.17 39.62 31.46
N ALA A 283 -11.36 39.02 31.53
CA ALA A 283 -11.53 37.57 31.40
C ALA A 283 -11.17 37.01 29.97
N ALA A 284 -11.32 37.82 28.95
CA ALA A 284 -10.89 37.45 27.59
C ALA A 284 -9.36 37.51 27.43
N HIS A 285 -8.69 38.39 28.17
CA HIS A 285 -7.22 38.50 28.18
C HIS A 285 -6.57 37.40 29.05
N GLU A 286 -7.20 36.95 30.14
CA GLU A 286 -6.71 35.82 30.93
C GLU A 286 -6.77 34.48 30.15
N LEU A 287 -7.81 34.28 29.33
CA LEU A 287 -7.92 33.07 28.45
C LEU A 287 -6.89 33.02 27.31
N ILE A 288 -6.26 34.15 26.98
CA ILE A 288 -5.21 34.23 25.94
C ILE A 288 -3.82 34.04 26.56
N ALA A 289 -3.66 34.26 27.88
CA ALA A 289 -2.37 34.20 28.56
C ALA A 289 -1.99 32.82 29.11
N ASP A 290 -2.90 31.84 29.10
CA ASP A 290 -2.64 30.49 29.60
C ASP A 290 -2.16 29.58 28.43
N VAL A 291 -0.98 29.90 27.89
CA VAL A 291 -0.23 29.00 27.01
C VAL A 291 0.65 28.14 27.92
N PRO A 292 0.39 26.83 28.07
CA PRO A 292 1.27 25.96 28.84
C PRO A 292 2.67 25.98 28.22
N PRO A 293 3.74 26.00 29.04
CA PRO A 293 5.10 25.99 28.51
C PRO A 293 5.35 24.71 27.70
N LEU A 294 5.93 24.85 26.52
CA LEU A 294 6.44 23.79 25.66
C LEU A 294 7.32 22.84 26.48
N ARG A 295 6.78 21.70 26.91
CA ARG A 295 7.58 20.63 27.48
C ARG A 295 8.40 19.99 26.35
N ASN A 296 9.72 19.95 26.57
CA ASN A 296 10.74 19.47 25.64
C ASN A 296 10.44 18.04 25.18
N GLU A 297 10.03 17.85 23.93
CA GLU A 297 9.88 16.54 23.26
C GLU A 297 11.15 15.69 23.36
N LEU A 298 12.33 16.35 23.38
CA LEU A 298 13.63 15.71 23.55
C LEU A 298 13.80 14.98 24.92
N GLU A 299 13.16 15.44 25.98
CA GLU A 299 13.25 14.78 27.30
C GLU A 299 12.40 13.50 27.37
N LEU A 300 11.23 13.48 26.75
CA LEU A 300 10.38 12.29 26.70
C LEU A 300 10.96 11.20 25.79
N LYS A 301 11.54 11.59 24.65
CA LYS A 301 12.32 10.67 23.79
C LYS A 301 13.50 10.06 24.55
N ARG A 302 14.23 10.86 25.33
CA ARG A 302 15.35 10.38 26.16
C ARG A 302 14.93 9.46 27.29
N MET A 303 13.77 9.67 27.92
CA MET A 303 13.29 8.84 29.04
C MET A 303 12.85 7.43 28.60
N ALA A 304 12.18 7.29 27.45
CA ALA A 304 11.81 5.99 26.90
C ALA A 304 13.03 5.19 26.43
N MET A 305 14.01 5.86 25.80
CA MET A 305 15.27 5.23 25.36
C MET A 305 16.24 4.96 26.51
N ALA A 306 16.23 5.75 27.59
CA ALA A 306 17.14 5.57 28.73
C ALA A 306 16.86 4.29 29.55
N ARG A 307 15.70 3.64 29.36
CA ARG A 307 15.34 2.36 29.98
C ARG A 307 15.81 1.14 29.22
N LEU A 308 16.22 1.29 27.95
CA LEU A 308 16.77 0.22 27.12
C LEU A 308 18.27 0.12 27.30
N GLY A 309 18.81 -1.08 27.46
CA GLY A 309 20.24 -1.34 27.40
C GLY A 309 20.81 -1.12 25.99
N LYS A 310 22.12 -1.24 25.81
CA LYS A 310 22.78 -1.07 24.50
C LYS A 310 22.29 -2.05 23.41
N GLN A 311 21.70 -3.17 23.78
CA GLN A 311 21.15 -4.19 22.89
C GLN A 311 19.74 -4.55 23.38
N VAL A 312 18.77 -4.58 22.46
CA VAL A 312 17.39 -4.95 22.72
C VAL A 312 17.22 -6.46 22.51
N VAL A 313 17.57 -6.95 21.32
CA VAL A 313 17.58 -8.36 20.97
C VAL A 313 18.80 -8.66 20.11
N GLU A 314 19.45 -9.79 20.38
CA GLU A 314 20.56 -10.34 19.60
C GLU A 314 20.25 -11.78 19.21
N LEU A 315 20.19 -12.03 17.91
CA LEU A 315 20.08 -13.36 17.32
C LEU A 315 21.45 -13.77 16.80
N LYS A 316 21.90 -14.99 17.14
CA LYS A 316 23.16 -15.55 16.64
C LYS A 316 22.95 -16.93 16.07
N ASN A 317 23.23 -17.08 14.79
CA ASN A 317 23.14 -18.33 14.02
C ASN A 317 21.82 -19.08 14.27
N VAL A 318 20.71 -18.31 14.27
CA VAL A 318 19.39 -18.82 14.62
C VAL A 318 18.81 -19.59 13.45
N THR A 319 18.52 -20.88 13.69
CA THR A 319 17.84 -21.74 12.72
C THR A 319 16.54 -22.29 13.33
N VAL A 320 15.47 -22.28 12.56
CA VAL A 320 14.16 -22.84 12.96
C VAL A 320 13.68 -23.81 11.90
N ARG A 321 13.42 -25.05 12.32
CA ARG A 321 12.84 -26.12 11.51
C ARG A 321 11.55 -26.58 12.13
N PHE A 322 10.57 -26.90 11.30
CA PHE A 322 9.32 -27.53 11.73
C PHE A 322 9.27 -28.94 11.15
N ASP A 323 8.73 -29.88 11.93
CA ASP A 323 8.52 -31.25 11.49
C ASP A 323 7.64 -31.29 10.23
N GLY A 324 8.06 -32.09 9.26
CA GLY A 324 7.35 -32.21 7.97
C GLY A 324 7.72 -31.17 6.89
N LYS A 325 8.59 -30.19 7.19
CA LYS A 325 9.13 -29.29 6.16
C LYS A 325 10.55 -29.68 5.77
N PRO A 326 10.86 -29.81 4.46
CA PRO A 326 12.20 -30.26 4.00
C PRO A 326 13.28 -29.22 4.26
N ALA A 327 12.95 -27.93 4.24
CA ALA A 327 13.88 -26.82 4.46
C ALA A 327 13.60 -26.09 5.76
N PRO A 328 14.60 -25.47 6.41
CA PRO A 328 14.40 -24.61 7.56
C PRO A 328 13.59 -23.37 7.17
N VAL A 329 12.77 -22.87 8.08
CA VAL A 329 12.02 -21.62 7.89
C VAL A 329 12.91 -20.41 8.16
N LEU A 330 13.85 -20.54 9.12
CA LEU A 330 14.93 -19.58 9.34
C LEU A 330 16.24 -20.39 9.32
N ASP A 331 17.26 -19.89 8.65
CA ASP A 331 18.52 -20.58 8.46
C ASP A 331 19.71 -19.68 8.77
N GLY A 332 20.39 -19.95 9.90
CA GLY A 332 21.59 -19.25 10.31
C GLY A 332 21.44 -17.74 10.44
N VAL A 333 20.33 -17.26 11.00
CA VAL A 333 20.05 -15.82 11.08
C VAL A 333 20.91 -15.17 12.16
N ASP A 334 21.70 -14.17 11.74
CA ASP A 334 22.43 -13.24 12.60
C ASP A 334 21.79 -11.85 12.51
N TRP A 335 21.28 -11.32 13.63
CA TRP A 335 20.67 -9.99 13.65
C TRP A 335 20.77 -9.34 15.02
N ILE A 336 21.08 -8.05 15.04
CA ILE A 336 21.15 -7.24 16.26
C ILE A 336 20.13 -6.11 16.13
N ILE A 337 19.26 -5.99 17.14
CA ILE A 337 18.26 -4.94 17.25
C ILE A 337 18.65 -4.04 18.41
N GLY A 338 18.86 -2.77 18.12
CA GLY A 338 19.23 -1.73 19.07
C GLY A 338 18.05 -0.96 19.65
N PRO A 339 18.30 -0.08 20.63
CA PRO A 339 17.29 0.80 21.19
C PRO A 339 16.95 1.93 20.20
N GLY A 340 15.64 2.05 19.89
CA GLY A 340 15.13 3.07 18.98
C GLY A 340 15.22 2.68 17.50
N ASP A 341 15.72 1.48 17.17
CA ASP A 341 15.73 0.98 15.79
C ASP A 341 14.29 0.78 15.27
N ARG A 342 14.06 1.18 14.03
CA ARG A 342 12.75 1.08 13.36
C ARG A 342 12.93 0.26 12.09
N TYR A 343 12.54 -1.01 12.16
CA TYR A 343 12.78 -1.98 11.10
C TYR A 343 11.48 -2.41 10.41
N GLY A 344 11.46 -2.31 9.09
CA GLY A 344 10.44 -2.91 8.22
C GLY A 344 10.89 -4.26 7.70
N ILE A 345 10.00 -5.25 7.71
CA ILE A 345 10.29 -6.61 7.24
C ILE A 345 9.32 -6.95 6.11
N VAL A 346 9.89 -7.21 4.93
CA VAL A 346 9.15 -7.67 3.73
C VAL A 346 9.49 -9.13 3.41
N GLY A 347 8.65 -9.77 2.63
CA GLY A 347 8.86 -11.15 2.18
C GLY A 347 7.57 -11.78 1.69
N ALA A 348 7.68 -12.86 0.93
CA ALA A 348 6.54 -13.60 0.42
C ALA A 348 5.64 -14.12 1.56
N ASN A 349 4.37 -14.39 1.26
CA ASN A 349 3.49 -15.03 2.21
C ASN A 349 3.98 -16.44 2.54
N GLY A 350 3.98 -16.78 3.84
CA GLY A 350 4.45 -18.09 4.31
C GLY A 350 5.98 -18.28 4.41
N VAL A 351 6.79 -17.26 4.08
CA VAL A 351 8.26 -17.34 4.14
C VAL A 351 8.82 -17.44 5.57
N GLY A 352 8.01 -17.12 6.60
CA GLY A 352 8.43 -17.22 8.00
C GLY A 352 8.52 -15.89 8.76
N LYS A 353 7.94 -14.79 8.25
CA LYS A 353 7.94 -13.48 8.91
C LYS A 353 7.41 -13.56 10.35
N THR A 354 6.22 -14.13 10.53
CA THR A 354 5.61 -14.32 11.85
C THR A 354 6.44 -15.25 12.76
N THR A 355 7.11 -16.27 12.18
CA THR A 355 8.03 -17.14 12.92
C THR A 355 9.22 -16.34 13.45
N LEU A 356 9.82 -15.49 12.61
CA LEU A 356 10.92 -14.61 13.01
C LEU A 356 10.50 -13.70 14.17
N LEU A 357 9.31 -13.07 14.08
CA LEU A 357 8.79 -12.23 15.17
C LEU A 357 8.58 -13.01 16.47
N LYS A 358 8.09 -14.26 16.40
CA LYS A 358 7.92 -15.12 17.59
C LYS A 358 9.27 -15.53 18.22
N VAL A 359 10.30 -15.72 17.39
CA VAL A 359 11.66 -16.01 17.87
C VAL A 359 12.26 -14.78 18.57
N ILE A 360 12.11 -13.60 18.00
CA ILE A 360 12.55 -12.34 18.61
C ILE A 360 11.88 -12.10 19.98
N GLN A 361 10.61 -12.44 20.11
CA GLN A 361 9.87 -12.36 21.37
C GLN A 361 10.27 -13.42 22.40
N GLY A 362 11.01 -14.46 21.98
CA GLY A 362 11.31 -15.63 22.83
C GLY A 362 10.13 -16.59 23.03
N VAL A 363 9.04 -16.43 22.28
CA VAL A 363 7.86 -17.33 22.30
C VAL A 363 8.18 -18.63 21.58
N GLN A 364 8.92 -18.56 20.45
CA GLN A 364 9.38 -19.71 19.69
C GLN A 364 10.87 -19.93 19.98
N ALA A 365 11.20 -21.08 20.55
CA ALA A 365 12.60 -21.47 20.72
C ALA A 365 13.22 -21.80 19.35
N PRO A 366 14.48 -21.40 19.06
CA PRO A 366 15.19 -21.81 17.87
C PRO A 366 15.57 -23.29 17.97
N THR A 367 15.70 -23.98 16.82
CA THR A 367 16.20 -25.34 16.72
C THR A 367 17.71 -25.40 16.98
N SER A 368 18.43 -24.36 16.51
CA SER A 368 19.86 -24.12 16.79
C SER A 368 20.16 -22.64 16.84
N GLY A 369 21.33 -22.26 17.37
CA GLY A 369 21.68 -20.88 17.66
C GLY A 369 21.13 -20.42 19.01
N PHE A 370 21.21 -19.11 19.28
CA PHE A 370 20.65 -18.56 20.49
C PHE A 370 20.07 -17.15 20.28
N VAL A 371 19.09 -16.83 21.14
CA VAL A 371 18.44 -15.51 21.19
C VAL A 371 18.71 -14.91 22.56
N LYS A 372 19.25 -13.69 22.57
CA LYS A 372 19.48 -12.93 23.78
C LYS A 372 18.58 -11.72 23.82
N ILE A 373 17.71 -11.65 24.79
CA ILE A 373 16.77 -10.56 25.00
C ILE A 373 17.27 -9.71 26.19
N GLY A 374 17.27 -8.39 26.04
CA GLY A 374 17.66 -7.47 27.09
C GLY A 374 16.71 -7.57 28.31
N LYS A 375 17.27 -7.52 29.51
CA LYS A 375 16.49 -7.67 30.78
C LYS A 375 15.40 -6.62 30.99
N THR A 376 15.53 -5.46 30.35
CA THR A 376 14.60 -4.34 30.47
C THR A 376 13.61 -4.25 29.32
N VAL A 377 13.65 -5.21 28.39
CA VAL A 377 12.78 -5.25 27.22
C VAL A 377 11.35 -5.58 27.65
N LYS A 378 10.42 -4.72 27.22
CA LYS A 378 8.99 -4.92 27.40
C LYS A 378 8.36 -4.92 26.01
N PHE A 379 8.11 -6.11 25.48
CA PHE A 379 7.45 -6.28 24.20
C PHE A 379 5.97 -5.95 24.30
N ALA A 380 5.46 -5.30 23.27
CA ALA A 380 4.04 -5.29 22.98
C ALA A 380 3.84 -5.73 21.52
N VAL A 381 2.88 -6.59 21.32
CA VAL A 381 2.66 -7.28 20.05
C VAL A 381 1.24 -7.08 19.59
N LEU A 382 1.08 -6.51 18.40
CA LEU A 382 -0.17 -6.56 17.66
C LEU A 382 -0.06 -7.70 16.63
N SER A 383 -0.63 -8.86 17.00
CA SER A 383 -0.69 -10.03 16.13
C SER A 383 -1.92 -9.97 15.21
N GLN A 384 -1.93 -10.78 14.17
CA GLN A 384 -3.11 -10.94 13.29
C GLN A 384 -4.35 -11.40 14.08
N HIS A 385 -4.17 -12.21 15.13
CA HIS A 385 -5.24 -12.62 16.04
C HIS A 385 -5.27 -11.70 17.26
N LEU A 386 -6.43 -11.07 17.51
CA LEU A 386 -6.62 -10.10 18.59
C LEU A 386 -6.93 -10.77 19.94
N ASP A 387 -6.16 -11.81 20.29
CA ASP A 387 -6.38 -12.62 21.51
C ASP A 387 -6.37 -11.77 22.78
N ASN A 388 -5.66 -10.64 22.75
CA ASN A 388 -5.59 -9.71 23.89
C ASN A 388 -6.93 -9.05 24.23
N LEU A 389 -7.88 -8.99 23.30
CA LEU A 389 -9.19 -8.38 23.50
C LEU A 389 -10.24 -9.39 23.98
N THR A 390 -10.03 -10.69 23.81
CA THR A 390 -11.02 -11.71 24.19
C THR A 390 -11.36 -11.69 25.69
N ARG A 391 -10.38 -11.27 26.52
CA ARG A 391 -10.57 -11.10 27.97
C ARG A 391 -11.56 -9.97 28.35
N PHE A 392 -11.87 -9.05 27.42
CA PHE A 392 -12.75 -7.91 27.64
C PHE A 392 -14.09 -8.04 26.93
N GLY A 393 -14.46 -9.25 26.44
CA GLY A 393 -15.58 -9.45 25.53
C GLY A 393 -16.86 -8.69 25.90
N ASP A 394 -17.32 -8.82 27.14
CA ASP A 394 -18.57 -8.20 27.62
C ASP A 394 -18.37 -6.78 28.18
N ASP A 395 -17.12 -6.36 28.39
CA ASP A 395 -16.83 -5.03 28.91
C ASP A 395 -17.08 -3.97 27.83
N ARG A 396 -17.60 -2.82 28.25
CA ARG A 396 -17.74 -1.67 27.35
C ARG A 396 -16.37 -1.04 27.10
N VAL A 397 -16.13 -0.55 25.88
CA VAL A 397 -14.89 0.13 25.52
C VAL A 397 -14.49 1.17 26.56
N ARG A 398 -15.45 2.00 27.03
CA ARG A 398 -15.23 3.01 28.05
C ARG A 398 -14.72 2.42 29.37
N GLN A 399 -15.19 1.24 29.78
CA GLN A 399 -14.73 0.57 31.00
C GLN A 399 -13.30 0.09 30.85
N VAL A 400 -13.00 -0.53 29.70
CA VAL A 400 -11.65 -1.00 29.39
C VAL A 400 -10.63 0.13 29.45
N ILE A 401 -10.93 1.29 28.82
CA ILE A 401 -10.01 2.43 28.81
C ILE A 401 -9.93 3.17 30.16
N SER A 402 -10.95 3.07 31.00
CA SER A 402 -10.93 3.70 32.34
C SER A 402 -9.86 3.13 33.26
N ASN A 403 -9.39 1.91 33.01
CA ASN A 403 -8.28 1.29 33.73
C ASN A 403 -6.93 1.95 33.44
N TYR A 404 -6.86 2.77 32.39
CA TYR A 404 -5.67 3.49 31.97
C TYR A 404 -5.82 4.97 32.32
N THR A 405 -5.17 5.41 33.37
CA THR A 405 -5.19 6.81 33.83
C THR A 405 -4.16 7.70 33.17
N ARG A 406 -3.26 7.11 32.38
CA ARG A 406 -2.13 7.80 31.74
C ARG A 406 -2.57 8.54 30.50
N ARG A 407 -1.93 9.69 30.28
CA ARG A 407 -2.11 10.54 29.11
C ARG A 407 -0.93 10.37 28.18
N MET A 408 -1.19 10.34 26.90
CA MET A 408 -0.16 10.30 25.85
C MET A 408 0.07 11.67 25.26
N MET A 409 1.31 11.95 24.90
CA MET A 409 1.66 13.15 24.11
C MET A 409 1.58 12.81 22.62
N LEU A 410 0.73 13.54 21.91
CA LEU A 410 0.60 13.46 20.46
C LEU A 410 0.53 14.88 19.90
N ASP A 411 1.33 15.22 18.91
CA ASP A 411 1.46 16.58 18.33
C ASP A 411 1.73 17.67 19.38
N GLY A 412 2.53 17.36 20.39
CA GLY A 412 2.80 18.30 21.48
C GLY A 412 1.61 18.55 22.41
N LYS A 413 0.49 17.80 22.25
CA LYS A 413 -0.69 17.91 23.11
C LYS A 413 -0.85 16.66 23.98
N GLU A 414 -1.18 16.87 25.24
CA GLU A 414 -1.51 15.79 26.17
C GLU A 414 -2.94 15.31 25.90
N MET A 415 -3.11 14.04 25.53
CA MET A 415 -4.40 13.44 25.20
C MET A 415 -4.78 12.36 26.21
N THR A 416 -6.05 12.34 26.59
CA THR A 416 -6.62 11.24 27.37
C THR A 416 -6.85 10.02 26.50
N PRO A 417 -6.94 8.79 27.07
CA PRO A 417 -7.28 7.59 26.32
C PRO A 417 -8.55 7.72 25.48
N ALA A 418 -9.57 8.40 25.99
CA ALA A 418 -10.82 8.63 25.24
C ALA A 418 -10.63 9.55 24.04
N GLN A 419 -9.88 10.65 24.18
CA GLN A 419 -9.54 11.55 23.08
C GLN A 419 -8.68 10.86 22.02
N LEU A 420 -7.78 9.97 22.45
CA LEU A 420 -6.97 9.19 21.53
C LEU A 420 -7.84 8.22 20.70
N LEU A 421 -8.83 7.56 21.33
CA LEU A 421 -9.80 6.73 20.61
C LEU A 421 -10.67 7.54 19.66
N GLU A 422 -11.13 8.74 20.07
CA GLU A 422 -11.87 9.64 19.18
C GLU A 422 -11.01 10.01 17.94
N LYS A 423 -9.72 10.29 18.13
CA LYS A 423 -8.77 10.52 17.01
C LYS A 423 -8.60 9.27 16.13
N LEU A 424 -8.66 8.08 16.73
CA LEU A 424 -8.68 6.80 16.03
C LEU A 424 -10.07 6.43 15.46
N GLY A 425 -10.98 7.38 15.34
CA GLY A 425 -12.27 7.24 14.68
C GLY A 425 -13.35 6.52 15.47
N PHE A 426 -13.22 6.43 16.81
CA PHE A 426 -14.31 5.98 17.66
C PHE A 426 -15.30 7.12 17.92
N SER A 427 -16.56 6.86 17.64
CA SER A 427 -17.64 7.77 18.04
C SER A 427 -17.95 7.62 19.54
N ARG A 428 -18.69 8.59 20.09
CA ARG A 428 -19.18 8.47 21.47
C ARG A 428 -20.13 7.28 21.67
N ALA A 429 -20.80 6.84 20.63
CA ALA A 429 -21.64 5.65 20.65
C ALA A 429 -20.75 4.40 20.81
N ASP A 430 -19.73 4.25 19.97
CA ASP A 430 -18.80 3.11 20.01
C ASP A 430 -18.11 2.96 21.38
N LEU A 431 -17.83 4.06 22.07
CA LEU A 431 -17.26 4.00 23.42
C LEU A 431 -18.18 3.34 24.45
N ASN A 432 -19.47 3.25 24.19
CA ASN A 432 -20.46 2.61 25.06
C ASN A 432 -20.81 1.18 24.61
N GLU A 433 -20.31 0.73 23.46
CA GLU A 433 -20.53 -0.62 22.97
C GLU A 433 -19.65 -1.65 23.70
N PRO A 434 -20.12 -2.90 23.87
CA PRO A 434 -19.29 -4.02 24.31
C PRO A 434 -18.17 -4.31 23.30
N VAL A 435 -17.01 -4.74 23.81
CA VAL A 435 -15.86 -5.06 22.93
C VAL A 435 -16.17 -6.20 21.97
N CYS A 436 -17.03 -7.16 22.36
CA CYS A 436 -17.45 -8.27 21.46
C CYS A 436 -18.20 -7.78 20.22
N ASP A 437 -18.96 -6.68 20.31
CA ASP A 437 -19.82 -6.16 19.25
C ASP A 437 -19.06 -5.26 18.26
N LEU A 438 -17.83 -4.86 18.60
CA LEU A 438 -16.98 -4.04 17.73
C LEU A 438 -16.63 -4.78 16.42
N SER A 439 -16.58 -4.03 15.32
CA SER A 439 -16.06 -4.52 14.05
C SER A 439 -14.58 -4.92 14.15
N GLY A 440 -14.08 -5.75 13.22
CA GLY A 440 -12.68 -6.17 13.19
C GLY A 440 -11.70 -5.00 13.21
N GLY A 441 -11.96 -3.97 12.40
CA GLY A 441 -11.15 -2.75 12.37
C GLY A 441 -11.20 -1.96 13.68
N GLN A 442 -12.39 -1.84 14.33
CA GLN A 442 -12.51 -1.20 15.65
C GLN A 442 -11.75 -1.99 16.74
N LYS A 443 -11.87 -3.32 16.74
CA LYS A 443 -11.10 -4.19 17.65
C LYS A 443 -9.59 -3.97 17.49
N ARG A 444 -9.10 -3.92 16.26
CA ARG A 444 -7.66 -3.72 15.97
C ARG A 444 -7.17 -2.37 16.46
N ARG A 445 -7.96 -1.30 16.25
CA ARG A 445 -7.66 0.05 16.75
C ARG A 445 -7.61 0.12 18.28
N LEU A 446 -8.61 -0.49 18.93
CA LEU A 446 -8.64 -0.58 20.39
C LEU A 446 -7.42 -1.35 20.91
N ALA A 447 -7.07 -2.48 20.30
CA ALA A 447 -5.90 -3.27 20.67
C ALA A 447 -4.60 -2.47 20.55
N LEU A 448 -4.40 -1.76 19.44
CA LEU A 448 -3.23 -0.92 19.23
C LEU A 448 -3.12 0.17 20.29
N MET A 449 -4.24 0.85 20.59
CA MET A 449 -4.25 1.88 21.61
C MET A 449 -3.92 1.32 23.00
N LEU A 450 -4.51 0.19 23.40
CA LEU A 450 -4.23 -0.44 24.69
C LEU A 450 -2.76 -0.84 24.82
N ILE A 451 -2.19 -1.35 23.72
CA ILE A 451 -0.77 -1.70 23.61
C ILE A 451 0.11 -0.46 23.87
N LEU A 452 -0.21 0.67 23.24
CA LEU A 452 0.55 1.91 23.40
C LEU A 452 0.41 2.52 24.80
N LEU A 453 -0.77 2.40 25.41
CA LEU A 453 -1.01 2.86 26.79
C LEU A 453 -0.23 2.05 27.85
N ASP A 454 0.16 0.83 27.54
CA ASP A 454 1.00 -0.01 28.40
C ASP A 454 2.49 0.42 28.41
N GLU A 455 2.87 1.45 27.65
CA GLU A 455 4.24 1.97 27.54
C GLU A 455 5.28 0.88 27.26
N PRO A 456 5.15 0.15 26.17
CA PRO A 456 6.21 -0.78 25.75
C PRO A 456 7.45 0.00 25.32
N ASN A 457 8.61 -0.64 25.36
CA ASN A 457 9.83 -0.10 24.76
C ASN A 457 10.23 -0.81 23.46
N VAL A 458 9.56 -1.93 23.14
CA VAL A 458 9.66 -2.62 21.85
C VAL A 458 8.25 -2.95 21.35
N LEU A 459 7.91 -2.45 20.17
CA LEU A 459 6.62 -2.66 19.53
C LEU A 459 6.80 -3.56 18.31
N ILE A 460 6.02 -4.63 18.26
CA ILE A 460 6.00 -5.59 17.15
C ILE A 460 4.61 -5.54 16.52
N LEU A 461 4.55 -5.16 15.26
CA LEU A 461 3.32 -5.05 14.49
C LEU A 461 3.37 -6.02 13.30
N ASP A 462 2.43 -6.96 13.28
CA ASP A 462 2.25 -7.92 12.18
C ASP A 462 0.97 -7.58 11.42
N GLU A 463 1.12 -6.99 10.23
CA GLU A 463 0.06 -6.51 9.35
C GLU A 463 -0.95 -5.56 10.07
N PRO A 464 -0.49 -4.46 10.66
CA PRO A 464 -1.37 -3.58 11.45
C PRO A 464 -2.43 -2.88 10.63
N GLY A 465 -2.18 -2.66 9.33
CA GLY A 465 -3.05 -1.90 8.42
C GLY A 465 -4.22 -2.68 7.83
N ASN A 466 -4.26 -4.01 7.98
CA ASN A 466 -5.34 -4.82 7.42
C ASN A 466 -6.71 -4.39 7.99
N ASP A 467 -7.72 -4.32 7.14
CA ASP A 467 -9.09 -3.93 7.46
C ASP A 467 -9.24 -2.47 7.97
N MET A 468 -8.24 -1.60 7.77
CA MET A 468 -8.30 -0.20 8.15
C MET A 468 -8.48 0.71 6.92
N ASP A 469 -9.30 1.74 7.07
CA ASP A 469 -9.44 2.75 6.03
C ASP A 469 -8.24 3.72 5.96
N THR A 470 -8.17 4.48 4.88
CA THR A 470 -7.03 5.37 4.60
C THR A 470 -6.84 6.47 5.64
N ASP A 471 -7.95 6.99 6.23
CA ASP A 471 -7.89 8.01 7.29
C ASP A 471 -7.29 7.41 8.56
N MET A 472 -7.64 6.16 8.84
CA MET A 472 -7.15 5.43 9.98
C MET A 472 -5.68 5.07 9.86
N LEU A 473 -5.25 4.63 8.67
CA LEU A 473 -3.85 4.37 8.39
C LEU A 473 -3.00 5.62 8.63
N ALA A 474 -3.48 6.80 8.17
CA ALA A 474 -2.80 8.07 8.41
C ALA A 474 -2.69 8.41 9.91
N ALA A 475 -3.75 8.16 10.71
CA ALA A 475 -3.73 8.38 12.16
C ALA A 475 -2.74 7.43 12.89
N ILE A 476 -2.63 6.17 12.44
CA ILE A 476 -1.67 5.21 12.98
C ILE A 476 -0.24 5.60 12.62
N GLU A 477 0.00 6.03 11.39
CA GLU A 477 1.31 6.55 10.97
C GLU A 477 1.79 7.67 11.87
N GLU A 478 0.93 8.67 12.11
CA GLU A 478 1.24 9.79 12.99
C GLU A 478 1.55 9.33 14.44
N LEU A 479 0.78 8.37 14.94
CA LEU A 479 0.97 7.78 16.25
C LEU A 479 2.30 7.03 16.36
N LEU A 480 2.63 6.22 15.35
CA LEU A 480 3.87 5.45 15.30
C LEU A 480 5.08 6.37 15.08
N ASP A 481 4.94 7.43 14.28
CA ASP A 481 6.00 8.41 14.05
C ASP A 481 6.38 9.14 15.33
N ALA A 482 5.39 9.52 16.14
CA ALA A 482 5.60 10.15 17.45
C ALA A 482 6.13 9.17 18.52
N TRP A 483 6.00 7.84 18.33
CA TRP A 483 6.38 6.85 19.34
C TRP A 483 7.90 6.61 19.36
N PRO A 484 8.58 6.74 20.54
CA PRO A 484 10.05 6.81 20.60
C PRO A 484 10.77 5.46 20.78
N GLY A 485 10.08 4.33 20.82
CA GLY A 485 10.66 3.01 21.11
C GLY A 485 11.19 2.28 19.86
N THR A 486 11.68 1.05 20.08
CA THR A 486 12.12 0.16 19.00
C THR A 486 10.91 -0.46 18.29
N LEU A 487 10.82 -0.31 16.97
CA LEU A 487 9.71 -0.78 16.15
C LEU A 487 10.14 -1.90 15.21
N LEU A 488 9.40 -3.00 15.22
CA LEU A 488 9.48 -4.06 14.22
C LEU A 488 8.12 -4.13 13.50
N LEU A 489 8.11 -3.83 12.21
CA LEU A 489 6.91 -3.75 11.40
C LEU A 489 6.97 -4.78 10.26
N VAL A 490 5.99 -5.66 10.20
CA VAL A 490 5.70 -6.48 9.03
C VAL A 490 4.45 -5.90 8.39
N THR A 491 4.55 -5.47 7.14
CA THR A 491 3.41 -4.97 6.38
C THR A 491 3.65 -5.07 4.89
N HIS A 492 2.56 -5.12 4.14
CA HIS A 492 2.56 -5.02 2.68
C HIS A 492 2.22 -3.60 2.19
N ASP A 493 1.79 -2.71 3.09
CA ASP A 493 1.59 -1.27 2.79
C ASP A 493 2.95 -0.55 2.70
N ARG A 494 3.32 -0.15 1.49
CA ARG A 494 4.59 0.55 1.21
C ARG A 494 4.65 1.91 1.88
N PHE A 495 3.56 2.69 1.86
CA PHE A 495 3.53 4.02 2.47
C PHE A 495 3.73 3.95 3.98
N LEU A 496 3.05 3.01 4.65
CA LEU A 496 3.23 2.80 6.08
C LEU A 496 4.68 2.39 6.40
N MET A 497 5.25 1.47 5.60
CA MET A 497 6.62 1.01 5.79
C MET A 497 7.63 2.12 5.63
N GLU A 498 7.58 2.88 4.53
CA GLU A 498 8.52 3.96 4.24
C GLU A 498 8.43 5.10 5.26
N ARG A 499 7.22 5.40 5.75
CA ARG A 499 7.02 6.51 6.67
C ARG A 499 7.50 6.22 8.10
N VAL A 500 7.29 4.99 8.60
CA VAL A 500 7.51 4.69 10.02
C VAL A 500 8.75 3.86 10.30
N THR A 501 9.51 3.44 9.27
CA THR A 501 10.73 2.63 9.44
C THR A 501 11.95 3.32 8.81
N ASP A 502 13.12 3.20 9.49
CA ASP A 502 14.38 3.77 9.02
C ASP A 502 15.14 2.79 8.12
N HIS A 503 14.97 1.48 8.34
CA HIS A 503 15.62 0.43 7.58
C HIS A 503 14.64 -0.69 7.22
N GLN A 504 14.82 -1.23 6.03
CA GLN A 504 13.98 -2.32 5.55
C GLN A 504 14.81 -3.58 5.31
N PHE A 505 14.22 -4.72 5.62
CA PHE A 505 14.83 -6.03 5.50
C PHE A 505 13.91 -6.98 4.74
N ALA A 506 14.48 -7.81 3.89
CA ALA A 506 13.76 -8.93 3.27
C ALA A 506 14.07 -10.23 3.99
N LEU A 507 13.03 -11.05 4.20
CA LEU A 507 13.19 -12.45 4.55
C LEU A 507 13.05 -13.28 3.27
N VAL A 508 14.16 -13.85 2.81
CA VAL A 508 14.25 -14.64 1.57
C VAL A 508 15.00 -15.93 1.88
N ASP A 509 14.43 -17.06 1.53
CA ASP A 509 15.03 -18.41 1.69
C ASP A 509 15.58 -18.66 3.11
N GLY A 510 14.87 -18.19 4.13
CA GLY A 510 15.24 -18.33 5.54
C GLY A 510 16.29 -17.35 6.05
N HIS A 511 16.82 -16.48 5.20
CA HIS A 511 17.85 -15.48 5.55
C HIS A 511 17.28 -14.06 5.58
N ILE A 512 17.83 -13.21 6.46
CA ILE A 512 17.51 -11.79 6.53
C ILE A 512 18.51 -11.01 5.68
N ARG A 513 18.00 -10.17 4.78
CA ARG A 513 18.80 -9.31 3.93
C ARG A 513 18.37 -7.84 4.09
N HIS A 514 19.31 -6.96 4.34
CA HIS A 514 19.08 -5.51 4.37
C HIS A 514 18.80 -4.98 2.96
N LEU A 515 17.85 -4.06 2.86
CA LEU A 515 17.37 -3.44 1.61
C LEU A 515 17.67 -1.93 1.64
N PRO A 516 18.84 -1.47 1.20
CA PRO A 516 19.17 -0.04 1.18
C PRO A 516 18.23 0.82 0.34
N ARG A 517 17.65 0.26 -0.75
CA ARG A 517 16.68 0.92 -1.62
C ARG A 517 15.23 0.53 -1.31
N GLY A 518 15.01 -0.06 -0.14
CA GLY A 518 13.68 -0.41 0.33
C GLY A 518 12.97 -1.49 -0.47
N VAL A 519 11.65 -1.38 -0.54
CA VAL A 519 10.77 -2.37 -1.19
C VAL A 519 11.10 -2.57 -2.67
N ASP A 520 11.55 -1.54 -3.37
CA ASP A 520 11.88 -1.64 -4.80
C ASP A 520 13.04 -2.60 -5.05
N GLU A 521 14.06 -2.60 -4.18
CA GLU A 521 15.14 -3.58 -4.25
C GLU A 521 14.65 -5.02 -4.06
N TYR A 522 13.70 -5.23 -3.12
CA TYR A 522 13.08 -6.53 -2.93
C TYR A 522 12.36 -7.02 -4.20
N LEU A 523 11.66 -6.14 -4.89
CA LEU A 523 10.95 -6.47 -6.13
C LEU A 523 11.91 -6.82 -7.26
N GLU A 524 12.99 -6.06 -7.45
CA GLU A 524 14.03 -6.37 -8.44
C GLU A 524 14.69 -7.73 -8.18
N MET A 525 15.02 -8.01 -6.91
CA MET A 525 15.57 -9.32 -6.50
C MET A 525 14.60 -10.46 -6.81
N SER A 526 13.32 -10.24 -6.49
CA SER A 526 12.27 -11.25 -6.70
C SER A 526 11.99 -11.50 -8.18
N ALA A 527 12.14 -10.47 -9.03
CA ALA A 527 12.00 -10.60 -10.48
C ALA A 527 13.13 -11.41 -11.13
N ARG A 528 14.33 -11.38 -10.52
CA ARG A 528 15.51 -12.16 -10.97
C ARG A 528 15.51 -13.60 -10.47
N ALA A 529 14.69 -13.93 -9.46
CA ALA A 529 14.55 -15.31 -8.99
C ALA A 529 13.88 -16.17 -10.09
N PRO A 530 14.32 -17.44 -10.28
CA PRO A 530 13.71 -18.32 -11.27
C PRO A 530 12.22 -18.47 -10.98
N LYS A 531 11.37 -18.13 -11.96
CA LYS A 531 9.91 -18.30 -11.83
C LYS A 531 9.62 -19.77 -11.58
N PRO A 532 8.79 -20.14 -10.61
CA PRO A 532 8.38 -21.52 -10.43
C PRO A 532 7.71 -22.02 -11.71
N VAL A 533 8.26 -23.09 -12.26
CA VAL A 533 7.70 -23.74 -13.45
C VAL A 533 6.38 -24.38 -13.02
N VAL A 534 5.28 -23.94 -13.58
CA VAL A 534 3.99 -24.59 -13.45
C VAL A 534 4.14 -25.95 -14.11
N HIS A 535 4.30 -27.02 -13.32
CA HIS A 535 4.37 -28.38 -13.83
C HIS A 535 2.99 -28.78 -14.36
N ALA A 536 2.80 -28.64 -15.68
CA ALA A 536 1.83 -29.47 -16.38
C ALA A 536 2.26 -30.94 -16.17
N LYS A 537 1.36 -31.80 -15.70
CA LYS A 537 1.61 -33.24 -15.54
C LYS A 537 2.08 -33.80 -16.87
N ALA A 538 3.30 -34.33 -16.92
CA ALA A 538 3.71 -35.16 -18.05
C ALA A 538 2.74 -36.34 -18.15
N PRO A 539 2.27 -36.71 -19.37
CA PRO A 539 1.36 -37.83 -19.55
C PRO A 539 2.05 -39.13 -19.07
N GLN A 540 1.49 -39.75 -18.03
CA GLN A 540 1.89 -41.11 -17.62
C GLN A 540 1.35 -42.08 -18.66
N GLY A 541 2.26 -42.65 -19.42
CA GLY A 541 1.92 -43.81 -20.26
C GLY A 541 2.85 -44.01 -21.44
N ALA A 542 4.03 -44.58 -21.25
CA ALA A 542 4.58 -45.57 -22.16
C ALA A 542 5.82 -46.24 -21.56
N ALA A 543 5.79 -47.55 -21.58
CA ALA A 543 6.73 -48.47 -20.98
C ALA A 543 8.16 -48.37 -21.55
N GLN A 544 9.08 -48.87 -20.72
CA GLN A 544 10.48 -49.19 -21.00
C GLN A 544 10.72 -49.79 -22.39
N ALA A 545 11.70 -49.26 -23.10
CA ALA A 545 12.52 -50.05 -24.02
C ALA A 545 13.93 -49.45 -24.10
N ASP A 546 14.88 -50.31 -23.91
CA ASP A 546 16.31 -50.11 -23.99
C ASP A 546 16.80 -49.57 -25.33
N GLY A 547 17.91 -48.87 -25.29
CA GLY A 547 18.98 -49.03 -26.24
C GLY A 547 19.18 -47.98 -27.32
N ALA A 548 20.39 -47.43 -27.32
CA ALA A 548 21.19 -46.99 -28.45
C ALA A 548 20.96 -45.59 -29.06
N LYS A 549 21.96 -44.76 -28.83
CA LYS A 549 22.71 -43.90 -29.76
C LYS A 549 22.04 -43.40 -31.04
N ASP A 550 22.27 -42.13 -31.18
CA ASP A 550 22.66 -41.34 -32.36
C ASP A 550 21.69 -40.25 -32.85
N ALA A 551 22.26 -39.06 -32.74
CA ALA A 551 22.28 -37.96 -33.72
C ALA A 551 20.99 -37.52 -34.42
N ALA A 552 20.65 -36.26 -34.19
CA ALA A 552 20.50 -35.23 -35.25
C ALA A 552 20.10 -33.90 -34.59
N ALA A 553 21.00 -32.95 -34.53
CA ALA A 553 21.09 -31.75 -35.32
C ALA A 553 19.81 -30.89 -35.34
N GLY A 554 19.80 -29.86 -34.52
CA GLY A 554 19.04 -28.61 -34.68
C GLY A 554 20.04 -27.47 -34.72
N ASP A 555 20.15 -26.85 -35.87
CA ASP A 555 21.14 -25.89 -36.31
C ASP A 555 20.85 -24.51 -35.69
N GLY A 556 21.67 -24.11 -34.74
CA GLY A 556 21.90 -22.74 -34.28
C GLY A 556 23.38 -22.64 -33.93
N PRO A 557 24.08 -21.54 -34.20
CA PRO A 557 25.53 -21.47 -33.99
C PRO A 557 25.84 -21.60 -32.50
N GLN A 558 26.32 -22.77 -32.07
CA GLN A 558 26.87 -22.98 -30.76
C GLN A 558 28.22 -22.28 -30.63
N LEU A 559 28.27 -21.18 -29.88
CA LEU A 559 29.51 -20.51 -29.52
C LEU A 559 30.43 -21.48 -28.76
N SER A 560 31.70 -21.47 -29.12
CA SER A 560 32.72 -22.29 -28.44
C SER A 560 32.94 -21.78 -27.00
N GLY A 561 33.34 -22.67 -26.11
CA GLY A 561 33.60 -22.28 -24.69
C GLY A 561 34.70 -21.19 -24.54
N GLY A 562 35.53 -20.97 -25.60
CA GLY A 562 36.47 -19.85 -25.68
C GLY A 562 35.80 -18.52 -25.98
N GLU A 563 34.90 -18.50 -26.94
CA GLU A 563 34.13 -17.33 -27.36
C GLU A 563 33.19 -16.83 -26.22
N ILE A 564 32.54 -17.74 -25.52
CA ILE A 564 31.74 -17.43 -24.34
C ILE A 564 32.57 -16.73 -23.24
N ARG A 565 33.80 -17.21 -23.00
CA ARG A 565 34.70 -16.58 -22.02
C ARG A 565 35.15 -15.21 -22.46
N GLU A 566 35.38 -14.99 -23.75
CA GLU A 566 35.82 -13.72 -24.30
C GLU A 566 34.69 -12.67 -24.29
N LEU A 567 33.48 -13.05 -24.63
CA LEU A 567 32.28 -12.21 -24.52
C LEU A 567 32.01 -11.82 -23.08
N LYS A 568 32.04 -12.74 -22.13
CA LYS A 568 31.89 -12.43 -20.67
C LYS A 568 33.00 -11.53 -20.13
N LYS A 569 34.24 -11.66 -20.66
CA LYS A 569 35.33 -10.76 -20.32
C LYS A 569 35.10 -9.35 -20.86
N ARG A 570 34.55 -9.25 -22.08
CA ARG A 570 34.20 -7.97 -22.73
C ARG A 570 33.09 -7.26 -21.98
N MET A 571 32.02 -7.95 -21.57
CA MET A 571 30.95 -7.41 -20.75
C MET A 571 31.47 -6.84 -19.41
N ARG A 572 32.27 -7.61 -18.68
CA ARG A 572 32.88 -7.13 -17.42
C ARG A 572 33.79 -5.92 -17.62
N SER A 573 34.49 -5.84 -18.77
CA SER A 573 35.33 -4.69 -19.11
C SER A 573 34.48 -3.43 -19.36
N CYS A 574 33.35 -3.57 -20.06
CA CYS A 574 32.40 -2.47 -20.26
C CYS A 574 31.82 -2.00 -18.93
N GLU A 575 31.32 -2.89 -18.07
CA GLU A 575 30.79 -2.57 -16.74
C GLU A 575 31.79 -1.80 -15.87
N ASN A 576 33.06 -2.24 -15.82
CA ASN A 576 34.09 -1.55 -15.03
C ASN A 576 34.39 -0.14 -15.57
N LYS A 577 34.40 0.03 -16.90
CA LYS A 577 34.61 1.35 -17.52
C LYS A 577 33.42 2.27 -17.29
N THR A 578 32.19 1.78 -17.44
CA THR A 578 30.96 2.53 -17.16
C THR A 578 30.93 3.00 -15.71
N ASN A 579 31.29 2.15 -14.74
CA ASN A 579 31.37 2.54 -13.33
C ASN A 579 32.44 3.61 -13.08
N THR A 580 33.58 3.53 -13.78
CA THR A 580 34.65 4.55 -13.67
C THR A 580 34.19 5.89 -14.25
N LEU A 581 33.46 5.89 -15.37
CA LEU A 581 32.93 7.10 -15.99
C LEU A 581 31.82 7.73 -15.14
N ARG A 582 30.96 6.94 -14.51
CA ARG A 582 29.95 7.43 -13.55
C ARG A 582 30.60 8.15 -12.38
N GLY A 583 31.66 7.60 -11.79
CA GLY A 583 32.43 8.30 -10.76
C GLY A 583 33.02 9.63 -11.22
N LYS A 584 33.44 9.75 -12.49
CA LYS A 584 33.93 11.00 -13.07
C LYS A 584 32.80 12.02 -13.29
N ILE A 585 31.60 11.56 -13.65
CA ILE A 585 30.41 12.42 -13.76
C ILE A 585 30.04 12.98 -12.37
N GLU A 586 30.02 12.14 -11.34
CA GLU A 586 29.75 12.59 -9.96
C GLU A 586 30.80 13.63 -9.50
N GLN A 587 32.07 13.42 -9.83
CA GLN A 587 33.12 14.38 -9.50
C GLN A 587 32.93 15.71 -10.25
N ALA A 588 32.64 15.66 -11.56
CA ALA A 588 32.40 16.86 -12.37
C ALA A 588 31.14 17.63 -11.90
N GLN A 589 30.09 16.92 -11.47
CA GLN A 589 28.88 17.51 -10.87
C GLN A 589 29.21 18.18 -9.52
N ALA A 590 30.04 17.56 -8.68
CA ALA A 590 30.47 18.14 -7.42
C ALA A 590 31.33 19.40 -7.64
N ASP A 591 32.25 19.36 -8.62
CA ASP A 591 33.11 20.51 -8.98
C ASP A 591 32.28 21.65 -9.58
N MET A 592 31.25 21.32 -10.39
CA MET A 592 30.27 22.27 -10.93
C MET A 592 29.44 22.94 -9.82
N ALA A 593 29.03 22.15 -8.80
CA ALA A 593 28.28 22.68 -7.66
C ALA A 593 29.15 23.57 -6.72
N ALA A 594 30.46 23.36 -6.72
CA ALA A 594 31.42 24.14 -5.94
C ALA A 594 31.94 25.40 -6.68
N ALA A 595 31.68 25.52 -7.98
CA ALA A 595 32.10 26.65 -8.80
C ALA A 595 31.24 27.90 -8.56
N ASP A 596 31.80 29.08 -8.84
CA ASP A 596 31.05 30.35 -8.72
C ASP A 596 29.86 30.38 -9.72
N PRO A 597 28.61 30.58 -9.27
CA PRO A 597 27.42 30.61 -10.13
C PRO A 597 27.47 31.71 -11.21
N SER A 598 28.35 32.69 -11.11
CA SER A 598 28.53 33.76 -12.10
C SER A 598 29.56 33.43 -13.19
N ASP A 599 30.34 32.34 -13.03
CA ASP A 599 31.36 31.92 -14.02
C ASP A 599 30.73 30.93 -15.04
N PHE A 600 30.02 31.49 -16.00
CA PHE A 600 29.33 30.71 -17.06
C PHE A 600 30.32 29.93 -17.95
N GLU A 601 31.58 30.36 -18.06
CA GLU A 601 32.56 29.67 -18.88
C GLU A 601 33.09 28.40 -18.18
N ALA A 602 33.29 28.43 -16.89
CA ALA A 602 33.68 27.27 -16.09
C ALA A 602 32.51 26.26 -16.01
N LEU A 603 31.27 26.72 -15.76
CA LEU A 603 30.09 25.88 -15.73
C LEU A 603 29.82 25.19 -17.08
N GLY A 604 30.06 25.90 -18.20
CA GLY A 604 29.93 25.34 -19.54
C GLY A 604 30.95 24.23 -19.82
N LYS A 605 32.20 24.35 -19.30
CA LYS A 605 33.23 23.31 -19.44
C LYS A 605 32.87 22.04 -18.64
N PHE A 606 32.36 22.18 -17.44
CA PHE A 606 31.92 21.04 -16.63
C PHE A 606 30.73 20.33 -17.27
N GLN A 607 29.76 21.07 -17.79
CA GLN A 607 28.63 20.48 -18.50
C GLN A 607 29.10 19.70 -19.75
N GLN A 608 30.02 20.27 -20.52
CA GLN A 608 30.55 19.59 -21.69
C GLN A 608 31.30 18.30 -21.34
N GLN A 609 32.06 18.29 -20.21
CA GLN A 609 32.71 17.09 -19.71
C GLN A 609 31.71 16.01 -19.28
N ILE A 610 30.59 16.40 -18.64
CA ILE A 610 29.52 15.47 -18.25
C ILE A 610 28.90 14.85 -19.50
N ASP A 611 28.58 15.67 -20.50
CA ASP A 611 27.98 15.22 -21.75
C ASP A 611 28.93 14.26 -22.53
N ASP A 612 30.25 14.55 -22.55
CA ASP A 612 31.26 13.69 -23.16
C ASP A 612 31.40 12.35 -22.42
N PHE A 613 31.33 12.34 -21.10
CA PHE A 613 31.35 11.10 -20.32
C PHE A 613 30.06 10.30 -20.50
N GLN A 614 28.92 10.96 -20.60
CA GLN A 614 27.64 10.29 -20.87
C GLN A 614 27.63 9.62 -22.24
N ALA A 615 28.12 10.30 -23.28
CA ALA A 615 28.25 9.72 -24.62
C ALA A 615 29.15 8.47 -24.63
N GLN A 616 30.25 8.48 -23.85
CA GLN A 616 31.11 7.31 -23.70
C GLN A 616 30.42 6.15 -22.95
N ILE A 617 29.55 6.44 -22.00
CA ILE A 617 28.75 5.43 -21.30
C ILE A 617 27.77 4.79 -22.29
N ASP A 618 27.05 5.59 -23.07
CA ASP A 618 26.09 5.10 -24.05
C ASP A 618 26.75 4.17 -25.09
N GLU A 619 27.98 4.49 -25.55
CA GLU A 619 28.75 3.62 -26.46
C GLU A 619 29.19 2.31 -25.79
N LEU A 620 29.55 2.34 -24.50
CA LEU A 620 29.92 1.15 -23.74
C LEU A 620 28.71 0.27 -23.43
N ASP A 621 27.56 0.85 -23.21
CA ASP A 621 26.30 0.13 -22.95
C ASP A 621 25.82 -0.55 -24.25
N GLU A 622 26.02 0.07 -25.43
CA GLU A 622 25.75 -0.56 -26.75
C GLU A 622 26.68 -1.75 -26.98
N GLN A 623 28.00 -1.63 -26.70
CA GLN A 623 28.95 -2.73 -26.78
C GLN A 623 28.67 -3.87 -25.82
N TRP A 624 28.12 -3.55 -24.64
CA TRP A 624 27.69 -4.53 -23.66
C TRP A 624 26.46 -5.29 -24.15
N LEU A 625 25.47 -4.59 -24.73
CA LEU A 625 24.26 -5.15 -25.31
C LEU A 625 24.58 -6.11 -26.49
N GLU A 626 25.47 -5.71 -27.40
CA GLU A 626 25.92 -6.59 -28.49
C GLU A 626 26.57 -7.89 -27.96
N ALA A 627 27.36 -7.77 -26.87
CA ALA A 627 27.99 -8.95 -26.28
C ALA A 627 26.98 -9.84 -25.54
N ALA A 628 25.93 -9.27 -24.91
CA ALA A 628 24.86 -9.99 -24.27
C ALA A 628 23.94 -10.69 -25.27
N GLU A 629 23.55 -10.03 -26.37
CA GLU A 629 22.78 -10.64 -27.45
C GLU A 629 23.55 -11.81 -28.09
N ALA A 630 24.87 -11.68 -28.26
CA ALA A 630 25.70 -12.78 -28.81
C ALA A 630 25.77 -13.97 -27.83
N LEU A 631 25.56 -13.76 -26.52
CA LEU A 631 25.51 -14.83 -25.52
C LEU A 631 24.12 -15.43 -25.34
N GLY A 632 23.08 -14.76 -25.91
CA GLY A 632 21.68 -15.17 -25.72
C GLY A 632 21.16 -14.88 -24.30
N GLU A 633 21.76 -13.90 -23.59
CA GLU A 633 21.35 -13.41 -22.26
C GLU A 633 20.46 -12.17 -22.32
#